data_0cd2e0c715b1611fca76be0fd9b427ac
#
_entry.id   0cd2e0c715b1611fca76be0fd9b427ac
#
_cell.length_a   1.000
_cell.length_b   1.000
_cell.length_c   1.000
_cell.angle_alpha   90.00
_cell.angle_beta   90.00
_cell.angle_gamma   90.00
#
_symmetry.space_group_name_H-M   'P 1'
#
loop_
_entity.id
_entity.type
_entity.pdbx_description
1 polymer ?
#
loop_
_entity_poly.entity_id
_entity_poly.type
_entity_poly.pdbx_seq_one_letter_code
_entity_poly.pdbx_strand_id
1 'polypeptide(L)'
;MGEFRFARVFRAGMVLQRGCAFTVWGFGAEGEVAVECRGTDNFKTVCRALPDGRFFAEFPAVAGGSAAYTLSAVCGEKRAEVSGVRFGDVYLLLGQSNMSYPLSAVEKRKSLARRAARADIAFLSLTEPPFSDLSEVTRPVSPLQDLARDYSYISADEEKLAGASAIGVMAAVYLSERARVPVGMVDTSMGGLSVEAYLPREYAESDAELKEYLERTGRYVPADAFNSCGERNYTQLSGVYNEKVAPLAGLRFCAMVWYLGESAAYDLETALFFERELRCIVRHYRRLFGEIPFVAVQIANEYYPYGDRCGLMYVNESIDRLAREEPGCFAVPAYAVEPRWMVKDGDMYYHPIHPVNKQPIAAAIAKILYENAVCRRRYAFPRIRSASPDGAGGIVCEIEDAGEGFAERPLYGFSVCGADGKYYTAKAEAVSADRIRLTSAQVAEPTDMTYAFVPDPEDCDAFLKTGEPLLPYRTRREEVHGGYDPLPHWLCLRKETVAECCFGWSVGMQRRVPRWEKGRVYGNFCRISVLPNGGGTLKISARPNNAGYYFFGASPRVCLSGHRSGLADYPFLRVQLGASKEGVTFYGIAVRMASGEIFRFAPRNAGAAADAVPLFAAQFSDYCVGLEQAFREDSALVTLDGAERGQIAEAEFLFRSRSECEVYLRNIELIGSEVRCEYAEGERRAASAAMQLPVSR
;
A
#
# COMPACT_ATOMS: atom_id res chain seq x y z
N MET A 1 41.74 1.55 22.57
CA MET A 1 41.53 2.02 21.19
C MET A 1 41.10 0.86 20.33
N GLY A 2 40.12 1.07 19.43
CA GLY A 2 39.64 0.02 18.57
C GLY A 2 40.60 -0.35 17.43
N GLU A 3 40.27 -1.40 16.69
CA GLU A 3 41.00 -1.86 15.50
C GLU A 3 41.04 -0.77 14.42
N PHE A 4 42.23 -0.59 13.80
CA PHE A 4 42.38 0.32 12.65
C PHE A 4 41.75 -0.31 11.41
N ARG A 5 40.70 0.30 10.90
CA ARG A 5 39.92 -0.21 9.77
C ARG A 5 39.10 0.88 9.08
N PHE A 6 38.68 0.61 7.87
CA PHE A 6 37.61 1.37 7.24
C PHE A 6 36.25 1.12 7.97
N ALA A 7 35.32 2.05 7.82
CA ALA A 7 33.94 1.82 8.24
C ALA A 7 33.38 0.57 7.58
N ARG A 8 32.49 -0.14 8.31
CA ARG A 8 31.96 -1.44 7.87
C ARG A 8 31.19 -1.42 6.56
N VAL A 9 30.76 -0.27 6.10
CA VAL A 9 30.10 -0.11 4.80
C VAL A 9 31.09 -0.30 3.64
N PHE A 10 32.40 0.00 3.84
CA PHE A 10 33.43 -0.21 2.82
C PHE A 10 33.88 -1.67 2.83
N ARG A 11 33.42 -2.43 1.83
CA ARG A 11 33.70 -3.87 1.67
C ARG A 11 34.03 -4.21 0.24
N ALA A 12 34.71 -5.32 0.06
CA ALA A 12 35.06 -5.83 -1.25
C ALA A 12 33.82 -5.98 -2.15
N GLY A 13 33.96 -5.56 -3.39
CA GLY A 13 32.91 -5.64 -4.39
C GLY A 13 31.86 -4.52 -4.34
N MET A 14 32.01 -3.55 -3.45
CA MET A 14 31.08 -2.40 -3.38
C MET A 14 31.10 -1.55 -4.64
N VAL A 15 30.03 -0.80 -4.83
CA VAL A 15 29.96 0.29 -5.81
C VAL A 15 29.84 1.61 -5.06
N LEU A 16 30.71 2.59 -5.42
CA LEU A 16 30.62 3.97 -4.97
C LEU A 16 29.96 4.85 -6.03
N GLN A 17 29.29 5.92 -5.61
CA GLN A 17 28.62 6.84 -6.54
C GLN A 17 29.63 7.54 -7.44
N ARG A 18 29.42 7.42 -8.74
CA ARG A 18 30.21 8.10 -9.79
C ARG A 18 29.85 9.57 -9.95
N GLY A 19 30.75 10.31 -10.59
CA GLY A 19 30.48 11.67 -11.08
C GLY A 19 30.38 12.75 -10.00
N CYS A 20 30.69 12.43 -8.77
CA CYS A 20 30.74 13.35 -7.64
C CYS A 20 31.94 13.04 -6.73
N ALA A 21 32.40 14.01 -5.97
CA ALA A 21 33.40 13.79 -4.92
C ALA A 21 32.82 12.78 -3.88
N PHE A 22 33.70 11.95 -3.36
CA PHE A 22 33.32 10.92 -2.40
C PHE A 22 34.23 10.94 -1.17
N THR A 23 33.69 10.50 -0.04
CA THR A 23 34.41 10.43 1.22
C THR A 23 34.56 8.97 1.64
N VAL A 24 35.77 8.64 2.11
CA VAL A 24 36.08 7.36 2.74
C VAL A 24 36.45 7.61 4.18
N TRP A 25 35.95 6.83 5.11
CA TRP A 25 36.23 7.01 6.54
C TRP A 25 36.51 5.68 7.25
N GLY A 26 37.04 5.79 8.44
CA GLY A 26 37.37 4.65 9.25
C GLY A 26 37.67 5.01 10.70
N PHE A 27 38.14 4.03 11.44
CA PHE A 27 38.29 4.06 12.89
C PHE A 27 39.66 3.55 13.35
N GLY A 28 40.01 3.80 14.60
CA GLY A 28 41.21 3.28 15.26
C GLY A 28 42.53 3.95 14.84
N ALA A 29 42.46 5.14 14.23
CA ALA A 29 43.61 5.90 13.80
C ALA A 29 44.11 6.84 14.90
N GLU A 30 45.43 7.18 14.84
CA GLU A 30 46.07 8.18 15.67
C GLU A 30 47.05 9.03 14.81
N GLY A 31 46.91 10.34 14.82
CA GLY A 31 47.75 11.21 14.04
C GLY A 31 47.39 11.26 12.56
N GLU A 32 48.39 11.15 11.70
CA GLU A 32 48.18 11.23 10.25
C GLU A 32 47.79 9.88 9.65
N VAL A 33 46.86 9.93 8.71
CA VAL A 33 46.39 8.77 7.94
C VAL A 33 46.56 9.06 6.47
N ALA A 34 47.39 8.29 5.80
CA ALA A 34 47.51 8.31 4.34
C ALA A 34 46.47 7.38 3.73
N VAL A 35 45.61 7.90 2.87
CA VAL A 35 44.54 7.11 2.21
C VAL A 35 44.73 7.19 0.70
N GLU A 36 44.66 6.04 0.05
CA GLU A 36 44.80 5.90 -1.40
C GLU A 36 43.58 5.22 -2.00
N CYS A 37 43.17 5.65 -3.17
CA CYS A 37 42.26 5.01 -4.07
C CYS A 37 42.98 4.69 -5.37
N ARG A 38 43.31 3.43 -5.62
CA ARG A 38 44.10 2.97 -6.78
C ARG A 38 43.27 2.16 -7.75
N GLY A 39 43.33 2.50 -9.01
CA GLY A 39 42.66 1.80 -10.10
C GLY A 39 43.11 2.35 -11.45
N THR A 40 42.19 2.64 -12.35
CA THR A 40 42.47 3.36 -13.60
C THR A 40 43.08 4.75 -13.30
N ASP A 41 42.51 5.39 -12.28
CA ASP A 41 43.04 6.63 -11.71
C ASP A 41 43.64 6.32 -10.33
N ASN A 42 44.64 7.11 -9.92
CA ASN A 42 45.27 6.95 -8.63
C ASN A 42 45.16 8.26 -7.86
N PHE A 43 44.45 8.21 -6.76
CA PHE A 43 44.27 9.35 -5.86
C PHE A 43 44.91 9.05 -4.51
N LYS A 44 45.56 10.04 -3.93
CA LYS A 44 46.16 9.97 -2.61
C LYS A 44 45.85 11.23 -1.82
N THR A 45 45.45 11.05 -0.58
CA THR A 45 45.22 12.15 0.35
C THR A 45 45.79 11.80 1.72
N VAL A 46 46.09 12.82 2.50
CA VAL A 46 46.50 12.65 3.91
C VAL A 46 45.48 13.40 4.76
N CYS A 47 44.95 12.75 5.76
CA CYS A 47 44.02 13.37 6.72
C CYS A 47 44.56 13.14 8.14
N ARG A 48 44.02 13.90 9.09
CA ARG A 48 44.34 13.73 10.51
C ARG A 48 43.19 13.06 11.24
N ALA A 49 43.48 12.06 12.05
CA ALA A 49 42.52 11.41 12.89
C ALA A 49 41.92 12.37 13.94
N LEU A 50 40.64 12.24 14.16
CA LEU A 50 39.92 12.93 15.25
C LEU A 50 40.34 12.36 16.61
N PRO A 51 40.04 13.05 17.73
CA PRO A 51 40.39 12.55 19.08
C PRO A 51 39.75 11.20 19.43
N ASP A 52 38.64 10.85 18.80
CA ASP A 52 37.94 9.57 18.97
C ASP A 52 38.46 8.44 18.07
N GLY A 53 39.50 8.70 17.29
CA GLY A 53 40.13 7.74 16.39
C GLY A 53 39.49 7.62 15.01
N ARG A 54 38.50 8.44 14.69
CA ARG A 54 37.94 8.51 13.33
C ARG A 54 38.82 9.27 12.39
N PHE A 55 38.84 8.86 11.12
CA PHE A 55 39.48 9.61 10.04
C PHE A 55 38.52 9.69 8.83
N PHE A 56 38.64 10.79 8.06
CA PHE A 56 37.86 11.05 6.88
C PHE A 56 38.78 11.53 5.75
N ALA A 57 38.68 10.87 4.60
CA ALA A 57 39.49 11.17 3.42
C ALA A 57 38.57 11.50 2.26
N GLU A 58 38.70 12.68 1.69
CA GLU A 58 37.93 13.12 0.54
C GLU A 58 38.69 12.91 -0.75
N PHE A 59 37.98 12.51 -1.79
CA PHE A 59 38.52 12.24 -3.12
C PHE A 59 37.70 12.96 -4.20
N PRO A 60 38.34 13.31 -5.33
CA PRO A 60 37.62 13.88 -6.46
C PRO A 60 36.66 12.88 -7.09
N ALA A 61 35.81 13.41 -7.99
CA ALA A 61 34.87 12.60 -8.75
C ALA A 61 35.59 11.58 -9.66
N VAL A 62 35.08 10.36 -9.70
CA VAL A 62 35.52 9.26 -10.57
C VAL A 62 34.43 8.96 -11.60
N ALA A 63 34.83 8.74 -12.84
CA ALA A 63 33.91 8.28 -13.89
C ALA A 63 33.43 6.88 -13.59
N GLY A 64 32.18 6.57 -13.97
CA GLY A 64 31.64 5.21 -13.81
C GLY A 64 32.23 4.21 -14.79
N GLY A 65 32.38 2.96 -14.32
CA GLY A 65 32.87 1.85 -15.14
C GLY A 65 33.13 0.61 -14.31
N SER A 66 33.33 -0.53 -14.99
CA SER A 66 33.57 -1.83 -14.35
C SER A 66 35.01 -2.01 -13.88
N ALA A 67 35.90 -1.03 -14.07
CA ALA A 67 37.26 -1.09 -13.54
C ALA A 67 37.24 -1.19 -12.01
N ALA A 68 38.05 -2.10 -11.49
CA ALA A 68 38.16 -2.30 -10.06
C ALA A 68 39.23 -1.36 -9.45
N TYR A 69 38.90 -0.80 -8.30
CA TYR A 69 39.77 0.04 -7.48
C TYR A 69 40.06 -0.63 -6.15
N THR A 70 41.15 -0.25 -5.54
CA THR A 70 41.52 -0.64 -4.17
C THR A 70 41.63 0.60 -3.31
N LEU A 71 40.89 0.63 -2.20
CA LEU A 71 41.04 1.62 -1.14
C LEU A 71 42.06 1.09 -0.15
N SER A 72 43.08 1.87 0.21
CA SER A 72 44.02 1.53 1.26
C SER A 72 44.24 2.71 2.21
N ALA A 73 44.40 2.42 3.49
CA ALA A 73 44.73 3.41 4.51
C ALA A 73 45.94 2.94 5.34
N VAL A 74 46.81 3.88 5.67
CA VAL A 74 48.01 3.64 6.46
C VAL A 74 48.09 4.67 7.57
N CYS A 75 48.32 4.20 8.80
CA CYS A 75 48.52 5.02 9.99
C CYS A 75 49.67 4.43 10.83
N GLY A 76 50.85 5.00 10.68
CA GLY A 76 52.09 4.37 11.22
C GLY A 76 52.31 2.99 10.63
N GLU A 77 52.38 1.95 11.47
CA GLU A 77 52.53 0.56 11.04
C GLU A 77 51.18 -0.12 10.70
N LYS A 78 50.02 0.51 11.08
CA LYS A 78 48.68 -0.05 10.86
C LYS A 78 48.26 0.13 9.39
N ARG A 79 47.62 -0.88 8.84
CA ARG A 79 47.11 -0.88 7.45
C ARG A 79 45.69 -1.41 7.41
N ALA A 80 44.87 -0.84 6.53
CA ALA A 80 43.54 -1.33 6.15
C ALA A 80 43.40 -1.27 4.63
N GLU A 81 42.73 -2.27 4.05
CA GLU A 81 42.54 -2.36 2.61
C GLU A 81 41.15 -2.90 2.25
N VAL A 82 40.54 -2.38 1.19
CA VAL A 82 39.31 -2.85 0.57
C VAL A 82 39.53 -2.91 -0.94
N SER A 83 39.42 -4.08 -1.52
CA SER A 83 39.65 -4.32 -2.96
C SER A 83 38.34 -4.53 -3.72
N GLY A 84 38.40 -4.41 -5.05
CA GLY A 84 37.25 -4.66 -5.93
C GLY A 84 36.16 -3.60 -5.85
N VAL A 85 36.51 -2.39 -5.42
CA VAL A 85 35.60 -1.23 -5.42
C VAL A 85 35.39 -0.76 -6.86
N ARG A 86 34.15 -0.49 -7.23
CA ARG A 86 33.77 0.04 -8.55
C ARG A 86 33.06 1.37 -8.41
N PHE A 87 32.98 2.14 -9.49
CA PHE A 87 32.23 3.38 -9.52
C PHE A 87 31.06 3.28 -10.48
N GLY A 88 29.86 3.58 -10.00
CA GLY A 88 28.62 3.45 -10.76
C GLY A 88 27.49 4.24 -10.11
N ASP A 89 26.25 3.89 -10.40
CA ASP A 89 25.08 4.53 -9.80
C ASP A 89 24.63 3.76 -8.56
N VAL A 90 24.56 4.44 -7.42
CA VAL A 90 24.23 3.83 -6.12
C VAL A 90 22.89 4.35 -5.64
N TYR A 91 22.01 3.44 -5.22
CA TYR A 91 20.66 3.75 -4.76
C TYR A 91 20.45 3.25 -3.33
N LEU A 92 19.76 4.05 -2.53
CA LEU A 92 19.34 3.70 -1.17
C LEU A 92 17.89 3.23 -1.18
N LEU A 93 17.66 2.00 -0.74
CA LEU A 93 16.34 1.40 -0.61
C LEU A 93 15.86 1.51 0.83
N LEU A 94 14.70 2.10 1.01
CA LEU A 94 14.03 2.35 2.28
C LEU A 94 12.64 1.72 2.22
N GLY A 95 12.20 1.07 3.27
CA GLY A 95 10.86 0.52 3.23
C GLY A 95 10.59 -0.61 4.20
N GLN A 96 9.47 -1.28 3.97
CA GLN A 96 9.05 -2.44 4.73
C GLN A 96 8.98 -3.71 3.87
N SER A 97 8.12 -4.64 4.23
CA SER A 97 8.01 -5.98 3.61
C SER A 97 7.88 -5.97 2.10
N ASN A 98 7.16 -5.02 1.51
CA ASN A 98 7.04 -4.93 0.05
C ASN A 98 8.35 -4.53 -0.63
N MET A 99 9.20 -3.74 0.02
CA MET A 99 10.56 -3.46 -0.44
C MET A 99 11.49 -4.64 -0.19
N SER A 100 11.46 -5.23 1.01
CA SER A 100 12.34 -6.36 1.38
C SER A 100 11.87 -7.71 0.81
N TYR A 101 10.75 -7.77 0.08
CA TYR A 101 10.19 -9.00 -0.47
C TYR A 101 11.24 -9.75 -1.31
N PRO A 102 11.59 -11.01 -0.96
CA PRO A 102 12.74 -11.67 -1.55
C PRO A 102 12.50 -12.10 -3.01
N LEU A 103 13.54 -12.05 -3.83
CA LEU A 103 13.46 -12.48 -5.21
C LEU A 103 13.06 -13.97 -5.34
N SER A 104 13.38 -14.78 -4.35
CA SER A 104 12.99 -16.21 -4.28
C SER A 104 11.48 -16.43 -4.21
N ALA A 105 10.72 -15.43 -3.76
CA ALA A 105 9.27 -15.53 -3.59
C ALA A 105 8.46 -15.00 -4.79
N VAL A 106 9.13 -14.40 -5.80
CA VAL A 106 8.44 -13.90 -6.98
C VAL A 106 8.37 -14.95 -8.10
N GLU A 107 7.49 -14.71 -9.05
CA GLU A 107 7.44 -15.54 -10.26
C GLU A 107 8.69 -15.42 -11.11
N LYS A 108 9.00 -16.48 -11.87
CA LYS A 108 10.18 -16.55 -12.72
C LYS A 108 11.51 -16.33 -11.95
N ARG A 109 11.50 -16.49 -10.62
CA ARG A 109 12.65 -16.26 -9.72
C ARG A 109 13.97 -16.82 -10.23
N LYS A 110 13.97 -18.06 -10.76
CA LYS A 110 15.23 -18.70 -11.25
C LYS A 110 15.81 -17.95 -12.46
N SER A 111 15.00 -17.53 -13.40
CA SER A 111 15.47 -16.77 -14.58
C SER A 111 15.93 -15.37 -14.21
N LEU A 112 15.23 -14.74 -13.25
CA LEU A 112 15.60 -13.42 -12.72
C LEU A 112 16.92 -13.47 -11.94
N ALA A 113 17.11 -14.46 -11.06
CA ALA A 113 18.36 -14.63 -10.33
C ALA A 113 19.56 -14.89 -11.26
N ARG A 114 19.40 -15.72 -12.30
CA ARG A 114 20.45 -15.93 -13.33
C ARG A 114 20.79 -14.67 -14.11
N ARG A 115 19.77 -13.86 -14.45
CA ARG A 115 20.00 -12.58 -15.12
C ARG A 115 20.72 -11.60 -14.21
N ALA A 116 20.33 -11.54 -12.93
CA ALA A 116 20.94 -10.69 -11.92
C ALA A 116 22.43 -11.08 -11.68
N ALA A 117 22.73 -12.36 -11.59
CA ALA A 117 24.11 -12.84 -11.39
C ALA A 117 25.05 -12.51 -12.58
N ARG A 118 24.51 -12.19 -13.76
CA ARG A 118 25.27 -11.77 -14.94
C ARG A 118 25.34 -10.25 -15.13
N ALA A 119 24.52 -9.51 -14.42
CA ALA A 119 24.50 -8.06 -14.46
C ALA A 119 25.62 -7.47 -13.60
N ASP A 120 26.11 -6.29 -13.98
CA ASP A 120 27.13 -5.57 -13.20
C ASP A 120 26.46 -4.82 -12.04
N ILE A 121 26.08 -5.59 -11.01
CA ILE A 121 25.40 -5.10 -9.81
C ILE A 121 26.15 -5.47 -8.53
N ALA A 122 25.95 -4.70 -7.49
CA ALA A 122 26.36 -5.01 -6.13
C ALA A 122 25.21 -4.68 -5.17
N PHE A 123 24.78 -5.65 -4.39
CA PHE A 123 23.66 -5.51 -3.48
C PHE A 123 24.11 -5.65 -2.04
N LEU A 124 23.96 -4.60 -1.23
CA LEU A 124 24.20 -4.64 0.21
C LEU A 124 22.85 -4.71 0.91
N SER A 125 22.52 -5.87 1.48
CA SER A 125 21.33 -6.04 2.28
C SER A 125 21.67 -5.84 3.76
N LEU A 126 21.06 -4.80 4.36
CA LEU A 126 21.11 -4.57 5.80
C LEU A 126 19.86 -5.15 6.49
N THR A 127 19.10 -5.99 5.78
CA THR A 127 17.94 -6.71 6.32
C THR A 127 18.35 -7.72 7.36
N GLU A 128 17.45 -7.99 8.28
CA GLU A 128 17.65 -8.95 9.35
C GLU A 128 16.97 -10.29 9.05
N PRO A 129 17.36 -11.35 9.76
CA PRO A 129 16.68 -12.63 9.63
C PRO A 129 15.19 -12.56 10.04
N PRO A 130 14.41 -13.60 9.74
CA PRO A 130 12.96 -13.62 9.96
C PRO A 130 12.53 -13.28 11.39
N PHE A 131 11.31 -12.83 11.53
CA PHE A 131 10.67 -12.28 12.74
C PHE A 131 10.82 -13.07 14.05
N SER A 132 11.14 -14.36 14.00
CA SER A 132 11.31 -15.20 15.19
C SER A 132 12.43 -14.75 16.12
N ASP A 133 13.42 -14.01 15.60
CA ASP A 133 14.62 -13.64 16.34
C ASP A 133 14.70 -12.14 16.67
N LEU A 134 13.66 -11.37 16.30
CA LEU A 134 13.67 -9.91 16.46
C LEU A 134 13.36 -9.46 17.88
N SER A 135 12.77 -10.30 18.74
CA SER A 135 12.45 -9.96 20.12
C SER A 135 13.69 -9.68 20.99
N GLU A 136 14.84 -10.24 20.60
CA GLU A 136 16.12 -10.05 21.32
C GLU A 136 16.99 -8.94 20.71
N VAL A 137 16.57 -8.33 19.58
CA VAL A 137 17.36 -7.29 18.93
C VAL A 137 17.20 -5.97 19.65
N THR A 138 18.29 -5.49 20.20
CA THR A 138 18.38 -4.18 20.84
C THR A 138 18.66 -3.10 19.82
N ARG A 139 17.79 -2.09 19.70
CA ARG A 139 18.02 -0.94 18.81
C ARG A 139 18.79 0.16 19.51
N PRO A 140 19.72 0.85 18.83
CA PRO A 140 20.43 1.96 19.43
C PRO A 140 19.52 3.17 19.65
N VAL A 141 19.63 3.79 20.81
CA VAL A 141 18.85 5.00 21.19
C VAL A 141 19.32 6.27 20.46
N SER A 142 20.53 6.25 19.92
CA SER A 142 21.15 7.35 19.19
C SER A 142 21.80 6.85 17.91
N PRO A 143 21.99 7.75 16.91
CA PRO A 143 22.59 7.39 15.64
C PRO A 143 23.97 6.74 15.82
N LEU A 144 24.15 5.55 15.24
CA LEU A 144 25.44 4.91 15.18
C LEU A 144 26.36 5.59 14.15
N GLN A 145 27.63 5.57 14.43
CA GLN A 145 28.65 6.13 13.54
C GLN A 145 29.18 5.09 12.53
N ASP A 146 28.89 3.80 12.76
CA ASP A 146 29.26 2.69 11.92
C ASP A 146 28.15 1.63 11.97
N LEU A 147 28.06 0.80 10.96
CA LEU A 147 27.13 -0.34 10.96
C LEU A 147 27.38 -1.25 12.17
N ALA A 148 26.31 -1.71 12.80
CA ALA A 148 26.38 -2.50 14.03
C ALA A 148 27.17 -3.80 13.86
N ARG A 149 27.16 -4.37 12.66
CA ARG A 149 27.82 -5.63 12.30
C ARG A 149 28.40 -5.59 10.89
N ASP A 150 29.17 -6.62 10.56
CA ASP A 150 29.74 -6.81 9.22
C ASP A 150 28.67 -7.34 8.26
N TYR A 151 28.61 -6.73 7.09
CA TYR A 151 27.80 -7.15 5.96
C TYR A 151 28.70 -7.39 4.73
N SER A 152 28.17 -8.08 3.74
CA SER A 152 28.87 -8.34 2.49
C SER A 152 28.05 -7.88 1.29
N TYR A 153 28.71 -7.30 0.30
CA TYR A 153 28.07 -7.03 -0.99
C TYR A 153 27.85 -8.33 -1.75
N ILE A 154 26.64 -8.49 -2.26
CA ILE A 154 26.23 -9.65 -3.06
C ILE A 154 26.36 -9.25 -4.53
N SER A 155 27.12 -10.02 -5.30
CA SER A 155 27.24 -9.88 -6.75
C SER A 155 27.50 -11.25 -7.37
N ALA A 156 27.01 -11.49 -8.58
CA ALA A 156 27.24 -12.72 -9.34
C ALA A 156 26.93 -14.06 -8.61
N ASP A 157 26.10 -14.03 -7.57
CA ASP A 157 25.73 -15.18 -6.74
C ASP A 157 24.20 -15.35 -6.79
N GLU A 158 23.73 -16.32 -7.58
CA GLU A 158 22.30 -16.57 -7.80
C GLU A 158 21.54 -16.87 -6.50
N GLU A 159 22.15 -17.63 -5.60
CA GLU A 159 21.52 -18.06 -4.35
C GLU A 159 21.35 -16.89 -3.38
N LYS A 160 22.40 -16.11 -3.18
CA LYS A 160 22.35 -14.95 -2.29
C LYS A 160 21.44 -13.84 -2.85
N LEU A 161 21.51 -13.58 -4.17
CA LEU A 161 20.61 -12.62 -4.83
C LEU A 161 19.15 -13.05 -4.74
N ALA A 162 18.86 -14.35 -4.70
CA ALA A 162 17.52 -14.86 -4.51
C ALA A 162 16.91 -14.46 -3.15
N GLY A 163 17.73 -14.28 -2.13
CA GLY A 163 17.30 -13.78 -0.80
C GLY A 163 17.16 -12.25 -0.69
N ALA A 164 17.69 -11.49 -1.65
CA ALA A 164 17.65 -10.04 -1.63
C ALA A 164 16.31 -9.50 -2.14
N SER A 165 16.06 -8.18 -1.91
CA SER A 165 14.88 -7.48 -2.39
C SER A 165 14.61 -7.72 -3.86
N ALA A 166 13.45 -8.27 -4.19
CA ALA A 166 13.04 -8.52 -5.58
C ALA A 166 12.99 -7.22 -6.39
N ILE A 167 12.40 -6.18 -5.82
CA ILE A 167 12.29 -4.86 -6.46
C ILE A 167 13.70 -4.27 -6.67
N GLY A 168 14.52 -4.29 -5.63
CA GLY A 168 15.88 -3.77 -5.69
C GLY A 168 16.74 -4.49 -6.72
N VAL A 169 16.73 -5.83 -6.72
CA VAL A 169 17.51 -6.64 -7.69
C VAL A 169 17.03 -6.42 -9.13
N MET A 170 15.71 -6.45 -9.36
CA MET A 170 15.17 -6.25 -10.72
C MET A 170 15.43 -4.83 -11.23
N ALA A 171 15.28 -3.81 -10.38
CA ALA A 171 15.59 -2.43 -10.75
C ALA A 171 17.09 -2.25 -11.04
N ALA A 172 17.97 -2.86 -10.21
CA ALA A 172 19.42 -2.81 -10.42
C ALA A 172 19.83 -3.42 -11.78
N VAL A 173 19.27 -4.58 -12.12
CA VAL A 173 19.50 -5.23 -13.41
C VAL A 173 19.07 -4.34 -14.56
N TYR A 174 17.85 -3.79 -14.48
CA TYR A 174 17.31 -2.92 -15.51
C TYR A 174 18.15 -1.66 -15.71
N LEU A 175 18.59 -1.05 -14.61
CA LEU A 175 19.45 0.15 -14.62
C LEU A 175 20.85 -0.14 -15.16
N SER A 176 21.47 -1.24 -14.72
CA SER A 176 22.82 -1.65 -15.16
C SER A 176 22.86 -1.92 -16.66
N GLU A 177 21.88 -2.66 -17.19
CA GLU A 177 21.80 -2.94 -18.63
C GLU A 177 21.59 -1.68 -19.46
N ARG A 178 20.83 -0.70 -18.94
CA ARG A 178 20.47 0.50 -19.67
C ARG A 178 21.53 1.62 -19.54
N ALA A 179 22.05 1.84 -18.36
CA ALA A 179 23.09 2.84 -18.11
C ALA A 179 24.51 2.36 -18.48
N ARG A 180 24.70 1.02 -18.60
CA ARG A 180 25.99 0.37 -18.91
C ARG A 180 27.11 0.77 -17.95
N VAL A 181 26.75 0.90 -16.68
CA VAL A 181 27.67 1.13 -15.55
C VAL A 181 27.32 0.17 -14.41
N PRO A 182 28.23 -0.08 -13.48
CA PRO A 182 27.90 -0.79 -12.26
C PRO A 182 26.75 -0.13 -11.50
N VAL A 183 25.86 -0.93 -10.90
CA VAL A 183 24.78 -0.44 -10.06
C VAL A 183 24.91 -1.01 -8.66
N GLY A 184 24.97 -0.12 -7.67
CA GLY A 184 24.95 -0.45 -6.25
C GLY A 184 23.56 -0.25 -5.67
N MET A 185 23.08 -1.23 -4.88
CA MET A 185 21.88 -1.09 -4.05
C MET A 185 22.25 -1.28 -2.59
N VAL A 186 21.84 -0.33 -1.75
CA VAL A 186 21.97 -0.42 -0.29
C VAL A 186 20.57 -0.52 0.28
N ASP A 187 20.20 -1.66 0.81
CA ASP A 187 18.85 -1.99 1.26
C ASP A 187 18.78 -2.01 2.79
N THR A 188 18.03 -1.05 3.35
CA THR A 188 17.76 -0.93 4.78
C THR A 188 16.37 -1.42 5.16
N SER A 189 15.59 -1.92 4.18
CA SER A 189 14.20 -2.32 4.39
C SER A 189 14.07 -3.57 5.28
N MET A 190 12.94 -3.65 5.98
CA MET A 190 12.60 -4.81 6.81
C MET A 190 11.09 -4.96 6.91
N GLY A 191 10.59 -6.19 6.97
CA GLY A 191 9.16 -6.46 7.10
C GLY A 191 8.56 -5.88 8.38
N GLY A 192 7.32 -5.40 8.30
CA GLY A 192 6.56 -4.91 9.45
C GLY A 192 6.97 -3.55 10.01
N LEU A 193 7.92 -2.85 9.39
CA LEU A 193 8.35 -1.53 9.85
C LEU A 193 7.21 -0.50 9.75
N SER A 194 7.19 0.38 10.72
CA SER A 194 6.44 1.63 10.69
C SER A 194 7.31 2.79 10.19
N VAL A 195 6.69 3.88 9.79
CA VAL A 195 7.39 5.08 9.31
C VAL A 195 8.28 5.68 10.38
N GLU A 196 7.85 5.63 11.64
CA GLU A 196 8.56 6.16 12.80
C GLU A 196 9.93 5.52 13.01
N ALA A 197 10.11 4.26 12.56
CA ALA A 197 11.41 3.60 12.65
C ALA A 197 12.50 4.30 11.80
N TYR A 198 12.09 4.98 10.73
CA TYR A 198 12.96 5.78 9.87
C TYR A 198 13.03 7.26 10.26
N LEU A 199 12.12 7.73 11.12
CA LEU A 199 12.04 9.14 11.51
C LEU A 199 13.15 9.45 12.55
N PRO A 200 14.02 10.45 12.32
CA PRO A 200 14.96 10.88 13.32
C PRO A 200 14.22 11.50 14.54
N ARG A 201 14.59 11.08 15.74
CA ARG A 201 13.96 11.49 17.00
C ARG A 201 13.82 13.00 17.16
N GLU A 202 14.81 13.75 16.71
CA GLU A 202 14.82 15.22 16.82
C GLU A 202 13.60 15.87 16.16
N TYR A 203 13.03 15.28 15.10
CA TYR A 203 11.83 15.80 14.45
C TYR A 203 10.58 15.50 15.29
N ALA A 204 10.48 14.30 15.85
CA ALA A 204 9.40 13.96 16.76
C ALA A 204 9.41 14.82 18.02
N GLU A 205 10.59 15.19 18.52
CA GLU A 205 10.73 15.99 19.75
C GLU A 205 10.60 17.51 19.51
N SER A 206 10.91 17.99 18.31
CA SER A 206 10.78 19.40 17.96
C SER A 206 9.40 19.81 17.44
N ASP A 207 8.55 18.86 17.10
CA ASP A 207 7.20 19.06 16.61
C ASP A 207 6.19 18.61 17.67
N ALA A 208 5.55 19.56 18.34
CA ALA A 208 4.67 19.27 19.47
C ALA A 208 3.45 18.42 19.08
N GLU A 209 2.87 18.66 17.90
CA GLU A 209 1.70 17.92 17.42
C GLU A 209 2.07 16.49 17.03
N LEU A 210 3.21 16.32 16.34
CA LEU A 210 3.72 15.00 16.01
C LEU A 210 4.08 14.21 17.28
N LYS A 211 4.70 14.85 18.26
CA LYS A 211 5.03 14.23 19.54
C LYS A 211 3.78 13.78 20.28
N GLU A 212 2.78 14.65 20.40
CA GLU A 212 1.50 14.32 21.03
C GLU A 212 0.81 13.14 20.33
N TYR A 213 0.79 13.13 19.01
CA TYR A 213 0.27 12.00 18.24
C TYR A 213 1.02 10.70 18.57
N LEU A 214 2.35 10.72 18.53
CA LEU A 214 3.17 9.54 18.82
C LEU A 214 3.01 9.03 20.26
N GLU A 215 2.90 9.94 21.24
CA GLU A 215 2.65 9.61 22.64
C GLU A 215 1.26 8.97 22.83
N ARG A 216 0.22 9.57 22.27
CA ARG A 216 -1.15 9.11 22.38
C ARG A 216 -1.38 7.76 21.70
N THR A 217 -0.72 7.50 20.58
CA THR A 217 -0.80 6.23 19.85
C THR A 217 0.18 5.17 20.36
N GLY A 218 0.97 5.47 21.41
CA GLY A 218 1.95 4.56 21.99
C GLY A 218 3.16 4.26 21.07
N ARG A 219 3.44 5.15 20.12
CA ARG A 219 4.56 5.03 19.16
C ARG A 219 5.79 5.83 19.58
N TYR A 220 5.62 6.79 20.47
CA TYR A 220 6.73 7.48 21.09
C TYR A 220 7.35 6.60 22.17
N VAL A 221 8.61 6.29 22.02
CA VAL A 221 9.39 5.58 23.03
C VAL A 221 10.43 6.55 23.60
N PRO A 222 10.35 6.92 24.88
CA PRO A 222 11.37 7.75 25.54
C PRO A 222 12.75 7.11 25.43
N ALA A 223 13.79 7.93 25.39
CA ALA A 223 15.16 7.44 25.22
C ALA A 223 15.62 6.51 26.36
N ASP A 224 15.15 6.76 27.59
CA ASP A 224 15.42 5.96 28.78
C ASP A 224 14.60 4.66 28.84
N ALA A 225 13.46 4.61 28.13
CA ALA A 225 12.62 3.43 28.00
C ALA A 225 12.92 2.62 26.71
N PHE A 226 13.88 3.05 25.94
CA PHE A 226 14.29 2.38 24.71
C PHE A 226 14.75 0.94 25.04
N ASN A 227 14.35 -0.01 24.25
CA ASN A 227 14.54 -1.46 24.47
C ASN A 227 13.66 -2.11 25.55
N SER A 228 12.80 -1.36 26.25
CA SER A 228 11.84 -1.96 27.18
C SER A 228 10.53 -2.42 26.50
N CYS A 229 10.39 -2.17 25.21
CA CYS A 229 9.14 -2.36 24.46
C CYS A 229 8.90 -3.80 23.96
N GLY A 230 9.70 -4.78 24.36
CA GLY A 230 9.50 -6.20 24.04
C GLY A 230 9.44 -6.49 22.52
N GLU A 231 8.40 -7.18 22.09
CA GLU A 231 8.23 -7.64 20.70
C GLU A 231 8.18 -6.53 19.61
N ARG A 232 8.06 -5.25 20.01
CA ARG A 232 7.99 -4.11 19.09
C ARG A 232 9.29 -3.34 18.91
N ASN A 233 10.40 -3.89 19.36
CA ASN A 233 11.71 -3.24 19.27
C ASN A 233 12.07 -2.72 17.87
N TYR A 234 11.74 -3.44 16.83
CA TYR A 234 12.09 -3.10 15.44
C TYR A 234 11.26 -1.95 14.87
N THR A 235 10.10 -1.64 15.44
CA THR A 235 9.24 -0.52 15.00
C THR A 235 9.41 0.74 15.82
N GLN A 236 10.35 0.75 16.79
CA GLN A 236 10.57 1.89 17.65
C GLN A 236 11.00 3.13 16.88
N LEU A 237 10.56 4.28 17.37
CA LEU A 237 10.97 5.60 16.88
C LEU A 237 12.50 5.66 16.69
N SER A 238 12.92 5.99 15.47
CA SER A 238 14.31 6.11 15.05
C SER A 238 15.14 4.82 15.05
N GLY A 239 14.59 3.65 15.36
CA GLY A 239 15.39 2.43 15.52
C GLY A 239 16.17 2.07 14.26
N VAL A 240 15.53 2.07 13.11
CA VAL A 240 16.18 1.77 11.81
C VAL A 240 17.04 2.93 11.33
N TYR A 241 16.57 4.17 11.54
CA TYR A 241 17.39 5.34 11.25
C TYR A 241 18.74 5.28 11.98
N ASN A 242 18.72 5.10 13.29
CA ASN A 242 19.91 5.09 14.12
C ASN A 242 20.89 3.97 13.75
N GLU A 243 20.38 2.79 13.44
CA GLU A 243 21.22 1.59 13.22
C GLU A 243 21.70 1.45 11.78
N LYS A 244 20.84 1.78 10.79
CA LYS A 244 21.09 1.42 9.39
C LYS A 244 21.26 2.59 8.45
N VAL A 245 20.62 3.74 8.73
CA VAL A 245 20.68 4.91 7.83
C VAL A 245 21.75 5.88 8.27
N ALA A 246 21.80 6.26 9.53
CA ALA A 246 22.77 7.20 10.05
C ALA A 246 24.24 6.74 9.83
N PRO A 247 24.60 5.46 9.96
CA PRO A 247 25.96 4.97 9.67
C PRO A 247 26.39 5.13 8.20
N LEU A 248 25.45 5.39 7.30
CA LEU A 248 25.73 5.63 5.88
C LEU A 248 26.02 7.11 5.58
N ALA A 249 25.89 7.99 6.56
CA ALA A 249 26.20 9.41 6.40
C ALA A 249 27.63 9.60 5.90
N GLY A 250 27.78 10.32 4.80
CA GLY A 250 29.05 10.46 4.08
C GLY A 250 29.12 9.68 2.76
N LEU A 251 28.31 8.64 2.57
CA LEU A 251 28.12 8.05 1.25
C LEU A 251 27.34 9.03 0.34
N ARG A 252 27.53 8.84 -0.96
CA ARG A 252 26.74 9.51 -1.98
C ARG A 252 25.85 8.51 -2.69
N PHE A 253 24.62 8.91 -2.99
CA PHE A 253 23.63 8.13 -3.71
C PHE A 253 23.15 8.88 -4.94
N CYS A 254 22.75 8.14 -5.96
CA CYS A 254 22.10 8.65 -7.14
C CYS A 254 20.65 9.05 -6.85
N ALA A 255 19.94 8.25 -6.04
CA ALA A 255 18.58 8.50 -5.58
C ALA A 255 18.23 7.62 -4.36
N MET A 256 17.11 7.95 -3.72
CA MET A 256 16.46 7.16 -2.67
C MET A 256 15.15 6.58 -3.19
N VAL A 257 14.83 5.36 -2.79
CA VAL A 257 13.56 4.68 -3.12
C VAL A 257 12.87 4.28 -1.83
N TRP A 258 11.61 4.67 -1.69
CA TRP A 258 10.76 4.42 -0.54
C TRP A 258 9.58 3.53 -0.91
N TYR A 259 9.40 2.41 -0.21
CA TYR A 259 8.22 1.59 -0.32
C TYR A 259 7.78 1.13 1.08
N LEU A 260 7.07 1.99 1.76
CA LEU A 260 6.47 1.79 3.07
C LEU A 260 5.22 2.66 3.17
N GLY A 261 4.18 2.13 3.77
CA GLY A 261 2.91 2.82 3.99
C GLY A 261 1.85 1.86 4.50
N GLU A 262 2.03 0.55 4.30
CA GLU A 262 1.05 -0.47 4.69
C GLU A 262 0.81 -0.46 6.20
N SER A 263 1.85 -0.22 6.99
CA SER A 263 1.73 -0.10 8.45
C SER A 263 0.95 1.15 8.89
N ALA A 264 1.01 2.23 8.10
CA ALA A 264 0.27 3.46 8.36
C ALA A 264 -1.18 3.40 7.89
N ALA A 265 -1.52 2.45 7.02
CA ALA A 265 -2.85 2.34 6.43
C ALA A 265 -3.88 1.61 7.31
N TYR A 266 -3.46 1.07 8.47
CA TYR A 266 -4.36 0.31 9.36
C TYR A 266 -5.46 1.15 10.00
N ASP A 267 -5.17 2.40 10.31
CA ASP A 267 -6.12 3.34 10.87
C ASP A 267 -5.97 4.70 10.21
N LEU A 268 -7.03 5.49 10.27
CA LEU A 268 -7.07 6.79 9.60
C LEU A 268 -6.10 7.79 10.23
N GLU A 269 -6.01 7.81 11.53
CA GLU A 269 -5.17 8.78 12.23
C GLU A 269 -3.71 8.64 11.83
N THR A 270 -3.21 7.41 11.84
CA THR A 270 -1.85 7.10 11.38
C THR A 270 -1.63 7.50 9.93
N ALA A 271 -2.61 7.23 9.07
CA ALA A 271 -2.51 7.58 7.65
C ALA A 271 -2.44 9.10 7.42
N LEU A 272 -3.09 9.89 8.27
CA LEU A 272 -3.08 11.34 8.17
C LEU A 272 -1.76 11.97 8.65
N PHE A 273 -1.11 11.38 9.66
CA PHE A 273 0.21 11.83 10.11
C PHE A 273 1.35 11.35 9.20
N PHE A 274 1.13 10.33 8.37
CA PHE A 274 2.13 9.75 7.49
C PHE A 274 2.83 10.78 6.59
N GLU A 275 2.09 11.74 6.01
CA GLU A 275 2.70 12.77 5.15
C GLU A 275 3.69 13.63 5.91
N ARG A 276 3.34 14.05 7.13
CA ARG A 276 4.19 14.88 7.98
C ARG A 276 5.51 14.18 8.32
N GLU A 277 5.42 12.92 8.70
CA GLU A 277 6.59 12.10 9.00
C GLU A 277 7.46 11.87 7.76
N LEU A 278 6.84 11.54 6.62
CA LEU A 278 7.56 11.30 5.37
C LEU A 278 8.30 12.56 4.89
N ARG A 279 7.69 13.75 5.01
CA ARG A 279 8.35 15.02 4.69
C ARG A 279 9.55 15.29 5.60
N CYS A 280 9.45 15.01 6.89
CA CYS A 280 10.59 15.12 7.83
C CYS A 280 11.72 14.18 7.41
N ILE A 281 11.42 12.92 7.05
CA ILE A 281 12.40 11.95 6.58
C ILE A 281 13.10 12.45 5.30
N VAL A 282 12.34 12.87 4.30
CA VAL A 282 12.90 13.35 3.02
C VAL A 282 13.85 14.53 3.25
N ARG A 283 13.41 15.53 4.03
CA ARG A 283 14.23 16.72 4.32
C ARG A 283 15.50 16.38 5.07
N HIS A 284 15.40 15.48 6.07
CA HIS A 284 16.56 15.04 6.83
C HIS A 284 17.55 14.24 5.97
N TYR A 285 17.04 13.28 5.19
CA TYR A 285 17.91 12.42 4.38
C TYR A 285 18.58 13.18 3.26
N ARG A 286 17.94 14.23 2.72
CA ARG A 286 18.60 15.15 1.79
C ARG A 286 19.76 15.94 2.43
N ARG A 287 19.66 16.30 3.71
CA ARG A 287 20.81 16.89 4.43
C ARG A 287 21.97 15.92 4.57
N LEU A 288 21.70 14.62 4.75
CA LEU A 288 22.73 13.58 4.87
C LEU A 288 23.39 13.25 3.53
N PHE A 289 22.57 13.10 2.49
CA PHE A 289 23.00 12.49 1.22
C PHE A 289 23.04 13.45 0.03
N GLY A 290 22.54 14.68 0.22
CA GLY A 290 22.42 15.70 -0.82
C GLY A 290 21.03 15.77 -1.43
N GLU A 291 20.81 16.80 -2.27
CA GLU A 291 19.55 17.04 -2.99
C GLU A 291 19.41 16.03 -4.14
N ILE A 292 19.10 14.79 -3.81
CA ILE A 292 18.93 13.68 -4.75
C ILE A 292 17.46 13.32 -4.92
N PRO A 293 17.06 12.71 -6.04
CA PRO A 293 15.70 12.24 -6.27
C PRO A 293 15.22 11.29 -5.17
N PHE A 294 13.94 11.45 -4.78
CA PHE A 294 13.24 10.57 -3.86
C PHE A 294 12.03 9.94 -4.58
N VAL A 295 12.04 8.63 -4.73
CA VAL A 295 11.00 7.89 -5.44
C VAL A 295 10.17 7.13 -4.42
N ALA A 296 8.93 7.54 -4.20
CA ALA A 296 8.00 6.89 -3.27
C ALA A 296 6.99 6.03 -4.03
N VAL A 297 6.88 4.77 -3.62
CA VAL A 297 5.92 3.81 -4.17
C VAL A 297 4.64 3.88 -3.34
N GLN A 298 3.52 4.12 -4.00
CA GLN A 298 2.20 4.00 -3.39
C GLN A 298 1.94 2.56 -2.96
N ILE A 299 1.12 2.38 -1.93
CA ILE A 299 0.76 1.04 -1.48
C ILE A 299 -0.11 0.39 -2.53
N ALA A 300 0.18 -0.88 -2.83
CA ALA A 300 -0.66 -1.70 -3.70
C ALA A 300 -2.03 -1.92 -3.06
N ASN A 301 -3.03 -2.16 -3.92
CA ASN A 301 -4.33 -2.63 -3.47
C ASN A 301 -4.12 -3.82 -2.58
N GLU A 302 -4.64 -3.73 -1.39
CA GLU A 302 -4.60 -4.86 -0.52
C GLU A 302 -5.96 -5.12 0.09
N TYR A 303 -6.20 -6.37 0.16
CA TYR A 303 -7.31 -6.95 0.79
C TYR A 303 -6.85 -7.55 2.13
N TYR A 304 -7.22 -6.91 3.21
CA TYR A 304 -6.85 -7.37 4.53
C TYR A 304 -8.06 -7.67 5.39
N PRO A 305 -8.17 -8.91 5.88
CA PRO A 305 -9.34 -9.34 6.62
C PRO A 305 -9.38 -8.87 8.08
N TYR A 306 -8.38 -8.13 8.54
CA TYR A 306 -8.21 -7.81 9.96
C TYR A 306 -8.20 -6.33 10.25
N GLY A 307 -9.12 -5.58 9.78
CA GLY A 307 -9.18 -4.20 10.18
C GLY A 307 -9.58 -3.26 9.07
N ASP A 308 -9.77 -2.05 9.48
CA ASP A 308 -10.15 -0.95 8.66
C ASP A 308 -8.91 -0.39 7.99
N ARG A 309 -8.77 -0.65 6.72
CA ARG A 309 -7.71 -0.04 5.93
C ARG A 309 -8.18 1.22 5.21
N CYS A 310 -9.03 1.97 5.86
CA CYS A 310 -9.45 3.27 5.36
C CYS A 310 -8.28 4.24 5.15
N GLY A 311 -7.14 3.98 5.78
CA GLY A 311 -5.93 4.78 5.64
C GLY A 311 -5.20 4.64 4.30
N LEU A 312 -5.42 3.56 3.52
CA LEU A 312 -4.65 3.29 2.30
C LEU A 312 -4.70 4.43 1.29
N MET A 313 -5.88 4.97 1.05
CA MET A 313 -6.07 6.08 0.12
C MET A 313 -5.32 7.34 0.55
N TYR A 314 -5.31 7.61 1.85
CA TYR A 314 -4.67 8.80 2.42
C TYR A 314 -3.15 8.68 2.41
N VAL A 315 -2.62 7.48 2.64
CA VAL A 315 -1.18 7.20 2.47
C VAL A 315 -0.78 7.42 1.00
N ASN A 316 -1.56 6.90 0.05
CA ASN A 316 -1.30 7.08 -1.37
C ASN A 316 -1.44 8.54 -1.81
N GLU A 317 -2.42 9.27 -1.27
CA GLU A 317 -2.56 10.72 -1.47
C GLU A 317 -1.35 11.47 -0.90
N SER A 318 -0.88 11.12 0.28
CA SER A 318 0.30 11.73 0.92
C SER A 318 1.56 11.58 0.07
N ILE A 319 1.74 10.42 -0.57
CA ILE A 319 2.84 10.17 -1.50
C ILE A 319 2.70 11.01 -2.77
N ASP A 320 1.49 11.14 -3.33
CA ASP A 320 1.25 12.01 -4.48
C ASP A 320 1.47 13.49 -4.14
N ARG A 321 1.00 13.94 -2.96
CA ARG A 321 1.23 15.31 -2.48
C ARG A 321 2.71 15.61 -2.29
N LEU A 322 3.46 14.70 -1.69
CA LEU A 322 4.91 14.84 -1.60
C LEU A 322 5.54 15.03 -2.99
N ALA A 323 5.14 14.21 -3.97
CA ALA A 323 5.66 14.29 -5.33
C ALA A 323 5.23 15.56 -6.09
N ARG A 324 4.13 16.21 -5.68
CA ARG A 324 3.66 17.49 -6.24
C ARG A 324 4.39 18.70 -5.67
N GLU A 325 4.62 18.68 -4.36
CA GLU A 325 5.01 19.85 -3.58
C GLU A 325 6.51 19.91 -3.28
N GLU A 326 7.20 18.76 -3.24
CA GLU A 326 8.63 18.69 -2.96
C GLU A 326 9.41 18.41 -4.25
N PRO A 327 10.24 19.36 -4.72
CA PRO A 327 11.04 19.17 -5.93
C PRO A 327 11.89 17.90 -5.88
N GLY A 328 11.96 17.17 -7.00
CA GLY A 328 12.73 15.93 -7.08
C GLY A 328 12.14 14.75 -6.34
N CYS A 329 10.90 14.85 -5.88
CA CYS A 329 10.10 13.71 -5.39
C CYS A 329 9.20 13.18 -6.50
N PHE A 330 9.04 11.86 -6.57
CA PHE A 330 8.27 11.16 -7.59
C PHE A 330 7.41 10.09 -6.96
N ALA A 331 6.17 9.92 -7.42
CA ALA A 331 5.27 8.87 -7.02
C ALA A 331 5.23 7.74 -8.06
N VAL A 332 5.23 6.50 -7.60
CA VAL A 332 5.01 5.29 -8.42
C VAL A 332 3.65 4.73 -8.06
N PRO A 333 2.68 4.69 -8.96
CA PRO A 333 1.38 4.10 -8.68
C PRO A 333 1.48 2.58 -8.62
N ALA A 334 1.03 1.98 -7.51
CA ALA A 334 1.06 0.53 -7.32
C ALA A 334 -0.31 -0.14 -7.53
N TYR A 335 -1.41 0.61 -7.59
CA TYR A 335 -2.75 0.05 -7.75
C TYR A 335 -2.96 -0.66 -9.10
N ALA A 336 -2.23 -0.25 -10.13
CA ALA A 336 -2.29 -0.85 -11.45
C ALA A 336 -1.45 -2.11 -11.60
N VAL A 337 -0.73 -2.51 -10.59
CA VAL A 337 -0.13 -3.84 -10.53
C VAL A 337 -1.27 -4.81 -10.31
N GLU A 338 -1.57 -5.62 -11.34
CA GLU A 338 -2.58 -6.67 -11.17
C GLU A 338 -2.31 -7.44 -9.88
N PRO A 339 -3.13 -7.29 -8.85
CA PRO A 339 -3.05 -8.17 -7.72
C PRO A 339 -3.45 -9.53 -8.28
N ARG A 340 -2.55 -10.47 -8.37
CA ARG A 340 -3.02 -11.83 -8.45
C ARG A 340 -3.79 -12.10 -7.18
N TRP A 341 -5.07 -12.21 -7.33
CA TRP A 341 -6.08 -12.34 -6.32
C TRP A 341 -5.75 -13.34 -5.25
N MET A 342 -4.94 -14.33 -5.58
CA MET A 342 -4.70 -15.42 -4.66
C MET A 342 -3.34 -16.04 -4.89
N VAL A 343 -2.53 -15.98 -3.88
CA VAL A 343 -1.39 -16.88 -3.74
C VAL A 343 -1.86 -18.07 -2.94
N LYS A 344 -1.74 -19.24 -3.53
CA LYS A 344 -1.90 -20.50 -2.81
C LYS A 344 -0.60 -20.80 -2.07
N ASP A 345 -0.67 -20.79 -0.75
CA ASP A 345 0.41 -21.30 0.08
C ASP A 345 -0.16 -22.47 0.90
N GLY A 346 0.21 -23.69 0.51
CA GLY A 346 -0.41 -24.91 1.03
C GLY A 346 -1.90 -24.93 0.71
N ASP A 347 -2.75 -25.04 1.72
CA ASP A 347 -4.20 -25.01 1.61
C ASP A 347 -4.81 -23.63 1.89
N MET A 348 -3.97 -22.63 2.18
CA MET A 348 -4.41 -21.26 2.40
C MET A 348 -4.30 -20.42 1.14
N TYR A 349 -5.32 -19.62 0.95
CA TYR A 349 -5.32 -18.55 -0.04
C TYR A 349 -5.33 -17.24 0.72
N TYR A 350 -4.49 -16.30 0.36
CA TYR A 350 -4.52 -14.96 0.94
C TYR A 350 -4.38 -13.90 -0.14
N HIS A 351 -5.01 -12.80 0.11
CA HIS A 351 -4.82 -11.62 -0.72
C HIS A 351 -3.46 -11.03 -0.37
N PRO A 352 -2.64 -10.77 -1.35
CA PRO A 352 -1.31 -10.33 -1.07
C PRO A 352 -1.31 -8.85 -0.69
N ILE A 353 -1.17 -8.58 0.61
CA ILE A 353 -0.49 -7.38 1.06
C ILE A 353 0.87 -7.26 0.31
N HIS A 354 1.39 -8.40 -0.13
CA HIS A 354 2.60 -8.53 -0.91
C HIS A 354 2.29 -9.05 -2.31
N PRO A 355 1.97 -8.19 -3.30
CA PRO A 355 1.81 -8.64 -4.67
C PRO A 355 3.04 -9.43 -5.12
N VAL A 356 2.85 -10.67 -5.55
CA VAL A 356 3.97 -11.55 -5.97
C VAL A 356 4.60 -11.10 -7.28
N ASN A 357 3.85 -10.39 -8.12
CA ASN A 357 4.39 -9.80 -9.34
C ASN A 357 4.99 -8.42 -9.03
N LYS A 358 6.28 -8.41 -8.69
CA LYS A 358 7.04 -7.17 -8.41
C LYS A 358 7.61 -6.51 -9.67
N GLN A 359 7.51 -7.15 -10.83
CA GLN A 359 8.14 -6.65 -12.07
C GLN A 359 7.62 -5.28 -12.52
N PRO A 360 6.30 -5.00 -12.54
CA PRO A 360 5.80 -3.68 -12.96
C PRO A 360 6.30 -2.55 -12.08
N ILE A 361 6.30 -2.75 -10.76
CA ILE A 361 6.80 -1.74 -9.80
C ILE A 361 8.31 -1.53 -9.97
N ALA A 362 9.08 -2.61 -10.07
CA ALA A 362 10.53 -2.52 -10.29
C ALA A 362 10.87 -1.81 -11.61
N ALA A 363 10.11 -2.07 -12.68
CA ALA A 363 10.28 -1.40 -13.97
C ALA A 363 9.92 0.09 -13.90
N ALA A 364 8.83 0.43 -13.20
CA ALA A 364 8.39 1.81 -12.99
C ALA A 364 9.43 2.62 -12.18
N ILE A 365 9.93 2.05 -11.09
CA ILE A 365 11.02 2.63 -10.30
C ILE A 365 12.25 2.85 -11.17
N ALA A 366 12.70 1.80 -11.87
CA ALA A 366 13.89 1.88 -12.72
C ALA A 366 13.75 2.92 -13.83
N LYS A 367 12.55 3.07 -14.42
CA LYS A 367 12.27 4.10 -15.43
C LYS A 367 12.40 5.51 -14.84
N ILE A 368 11.78 5.77 -13.69
CA ILE A 368 11.90 7.06 -13.00
C ILE A 368 13.36 7.35 -12.67
N LEU A 369 14.06 6.39 -12.07
CA LEU A 369 15.46 6.55 -11.69
C LEU A 369 16.36 6.80 -12.92
N TYR A 370 16.18 6.05 -13.99
CA TYR A 370 16.96 6.22 -15.21
C TYR A 370 16.74 7.60 -15.84
N GLU A 371 15.49 8.00 -16.02
CA GLU A 371 15.18 9.27 -16.66
C GLU A 371 15.59 10.46 -15.78
N ASN A 372 15.21 10.50 -14.51
CA ASN A 372 15.39 11.67 -13.66
C ASN A 372 16.78 11.74 -13.03
N ALA A 373 17.33 10.63 -12.56
CA ALA A 373 18.61 10.62 -11.84
C ALA A 373 19.81 10.42 -12.79
N VAL A 374 19.71 9.53 -13.77
CA VAL A 374 20.80 9.20 -14.69
C VAL A 374 20.82 10.12 -15.91
N CYS A 375 19.72 10.22 -16.64
CA CYS A 375 19.60 11.04 -17.85
C CYS A 375 19.31 12.51 -17.56
N ARG A 376 18.89 12.86 -16.36
CA ARG A 376 18.46 14.19 -15.94
C ARG A 376 17.36 14.78 -16.83
N ARG A 377 16.45 13.90 -17.27
CA ARG A 377 15.25 14.27 -18.03
C ARG A 377 14.05 14.05 -17.15
N ARG A 378 13.17 15.05 -17.04
CA ARG A 378 11.96 14.93 -16.24
C ARG A 378 11.06 13.81 -16.81
N TYR A 379 10.73 12.86 -15.97
CA TYR A 379 9.74 11.83 -16.22
C TYR A 379 8.94 11.59 -14.94
N ALA A 380 7.63 11.61 -15.03
CA ALA A 380 6.70 11.28 -13.96
C ALA A 380 5.51 10.52 -14.54
N PHE A 381 4.76 9.85 -13.68
CA PHE A 381 3.48 9.25 -14.05
C PHE A 381 2.42 10.34 -14.26
N PRO A 382 1.44 10.09 -15.17
CA PRO A 382 0.36 11.04 -15.41
C PRO A 382 -0.45 11.29 -14.14
N ARG A 383 -0.83 12.56 -13.93
CA ARG A 383 -1.62 12.96 -12.78
C ARG A 383 -2.65 14.03 -13.15
N ILE A 384 -3.77 14.08 -12.43
CA ILE A 384 -4.72 15.17 -12.54
C ILE A 384 -4.09 16.41 -11.91
N ARG A 385 -3.81 17.44 -12.71
CA ARG A 385 -3.28 18.72 -12.25
C ARG A 385 -4.35 19.57 -11.60
N SER A 386 -5.51 19.62 -12.25
CA SER A 386 -6.69 20.38 -11.79
C SER A 386 -7.97 19.72 -12.31
N ALA A 387 -9.05 19.95 -11.60
CA ALA A 387 -10.39 19.58 -12.03
C ALA A 387 -11.35 20.71 -11.67
N SER A 388 -12.20 21.12 -12.61
CA SER A 388 -13.15 22.22 -12.42
C SER A 388 -14.43 22.00 -13.20
N PRO A 389 -15.57 22.50 -12.68
CA PRO A 389 -16.85 22.51 -13.42
C PRO A 389 -16.71 23.23 -14.77
N ASP A 390 -17.32 22.65 -15.79
CA ASP A 390 -17.30 23.20 -17.16
C ASP A 390 -18.47 24.16 -17.47
N GLY A 391 -19.37 24.33 -16.52
CA GLY A 391 -20.58 25.14 -16.69
C GLY A 391 -21.66 24.49 -17.58
N ALA A 392 -21.43 23.26 -18.04
CA ALA A 392 -22.32 22.48 -18.90
C ALA A 392 -22.66 21.10 -18.28
N GLY A 393 -22.70 21.03 -16.94
CA GLY A 393 -23.08 19.84 -16.19
C GLY A 393 -21.96 18.79 -16.12
N GLY A 394 -20.70 19.17 -16.30
CA GLY A 394 -19.56 18.29 -16.18
C GLY A 394 -18.40 18.89 -15.40
N ILE A 395 -17.39 18.07 -15.12
CA ILE A 395 -16.08 18.48 -14.62
C ILE A 395 -15.04 18.16 -15.69
N VAL A 396 -14.16 19.11 -15.97
CA VAL A 396 -12.98 18.90 -16.82
C VAL A 396 -11.76 18.75 -15.94
N CYS A 397 -11.09 17.61 -16.08
CA CYS A 397 -9.79 17.31 -15.47
C CYS A 397 -8.69 17.63 -16.45
N GLU A 398 -7.69 18.40 -16.04
CA GLU A 398 -6.46 18.64 -16.77
C GLU A 398 -5.38 17.68 -16.28
N ILE A 399 -4.73 17.00 -17.22
CA ILE A 399 -3.74 15.94 -16.91
C ILE A 399 -2.34 16.45 -17.21
N GLU A 400 -1.48 16.38 -16.22
CA GLU A 400 -0.04 16.61 -16.36
C GLU A 400 0.64 15.29 -16.75
N ASP A 401 1.68 15.38 -17.57
CA ASP A 401 2.46 14.24 -18.08
C ASP A 401 1.62 13.22 -18.89
N ALA A 402 0.59 13.70 -19.58
CA ALA A 402 -0.35 12.87 -20.35
C ALA A 402 0.24 12.27 -21.66
N GLY A 403 1.40 12.71 -22.10
CA GLY A 403 2.06 12.21 -23.31
C GLY A 403 1.14 12.24 -24.55
N GLU A 404 0.95 11.10 -25.20
CA GLU A 404 0.06 10.94 -26.36
C GLU A 404 -1.42 10.75 -25.99
N GLY A 405 -1.75 10.85 -24.71
CA GLY A 405 -3.10 10.69 -24.18
C GLY A 405 -3.46 9.26 -23.80
N PHE A 406 -4.74 9.07 -23.50
CA PHE A 406 -5.27 7.83 -22.96
C PHE A 406 -5.51 6.76 -24.03
N ALA A 407 -5.49 5.51 -23.61
CA ALA A 407 -5.84 4.37 -24.45
C ALA A 407 -7.30 4.50 -24.93
N GLU A 408 -7.56 4.03 -26.16
CA GLU A 408 -8.89 4.09 -26.78
C GLU A 408 -9.81 3.02 -26.20
N ARG A 409 -10.26 3.25 -24.96
CA ARG A 409 -11.20 2.40 -24.23
C ARG A 409 -11.97 3.26 -23.23
N PRO A 410 -13.12 2.80 -22.70
CA PRO A 410 -13.80 3.49 -21.63
C PRO A 410 -12.86 3.70 -20.42
N LEU A 411 -12.91 4.89 -19.83
CA LEU A 411 -12.15 5.21 -18.64
C LEU A 411 -13.04 5.03 -17.42
N TYR A 412 -12.61 4.18 -16.50
CA TYR A 412 -13.35 3.86 -15.27
C TYR A 412 -12.63 4.36 -14.02
N GLY A 413 -13.33 4.35 -12.89
CA GLY A 413 -12.79 4.74 -11.59
C GLY A 413 -13.00 6.19 -11.20
N PHE A 414 -13.76 6.95 -11.99
CA PHE A 414 -14.10 8.34 -11.69
C PHE A 414 -15.46 8.46 -11.00
N SER A 415 -15.55 9.38 -10.05
CA SER A 415 -16.81 9.78 -9.42
C SER A 415 -16.90 11.29 -9.35
N VAL A 416 -18.13 11.83 -9.36
CA VAL A 416 -18.41 13.25 -9.20
C VAL A 416 -19.41 13.48 -8.07
N CYS A 417 -19.30 14.63 -7.42
CA CYS A 417 -20.14 15.06 -6.31
C CYS A 417 -20.77 16.42 -6.62
N GLY A 418 -22.01 16.62 -6.20
CA GLY A 418 -22.72 17.88 -6.28
C GLY A 418 -23.02 18.47 -4.90
N ALA A 419 -24.04 19.31 -4.84
CA ALA A 419 -24.45 20.04 -3.63
C ALA A 419 -24.90 19.12 -2.48
N ASP A 420 -25.29 17.88 -2.76
CA ASP A 420 -25.71 16.90 -1.76
C ASP A 420 -24.51 16.28 -0.99
N GLY A 421 -23.27 16.59 -1.39
CA GLY A 421 -22.06 16.06 -0.78
C GLY A 421 -21.79 14.58 -1.07
N LYS A 422 -22.51 13.95 -2.02
CA LYS A 422 -22.35 12.53 -2.35
C LYS A 422 -21.64 12.36 -3.68
N TYR A 423 -20.81 11.32 -3.72
CA TYR A 423 -20.09 10.95 -4.93
C TYR A 423 -20.85 9.85 -5.69
N TYR A 424 -21.05 10.10 -6.97
CA TYR A 424 -21.71 9.20 -7.91
C TYR A 424 -20.75 8.84 -9.02
N THR A 425 -20.84 7.62 -9.52
CA THR A 425 -20.04 7.17 -10.65
C THR A 425 -20.18 8.12 -11.83
N ALA A 426 -19.06 8.52 -12.39
CA ALA A 426 -19.01 9.39 -13.54
C ALA A 426 -18.67 8.64 -14.83
N LYS A 427 -19.30 9.03 -15.92
CA LYS A 427 -18.83 8.74 -17.27
C LYS A 427 -17.62 9.64 -17.53
N ALA A 428 -16.50 9.06 -17.88
CA ALA A 428 -15.27 9.76 -18.20
C ALA A 428 -14.96 9.65 -19.70
N GLU A 429 -14.73 10.77 -20.34
CA GLU A 429 -14.41 10.86 -21.78
C GLU A 429 -13.13 11.67 -21.97
N ALA A 430 -12.14 11.11 -22.63
CA ALA A 430 -10.97 11.86 -23.05
C ALA A 430 -11.36 12.82 -24.17
N VAL A 431 -11.34 14.13 -23.88
CA VAL A 431 -11.70 15.17 -24.87
C VAL A 431 -10.48 15.72 -25.60
N SER A 432 -9.29 15.49 -25.05
CA SER A 432 -7.99 15.71 -25.69
C SER A 432 -6.95 14.78 -25.10
N ALA A 433 -5.71 14.84 -25.55
CA ALA A 433 -4.62 14.03 -24.97
C ALA A 433 -4.44 14.29 -23.47
N ASP A 434 -4.66 15.51 -23.01
CA ASP A 434 -4.41 16.01 -21.66
C ASP A 434 -5.67 16.42 -20.91
N ARG A 435 -6.89 16.08 -21.40
CA ARG A 435 -8.15 16.44 -20.75
C ARG A 435 -9.14 15.30 -20.74
N ILE A 436 -9.76 15.11 -19.59
CA ILE A 436 -10.87 14.17 -19.36
C ILE A 436 -12.08 14.98 -18.92
N ARG A 437 -13.24 14.76 -19.53
CA ARG A 437 -14.52 15.30 -19.10
C ARG A 437 -15.32 14.25 -18.35
N LEU A 438 -15.83 14.63 -17.17
CA LEU A 438 -16.63 13.77 -16.30
C LEU A 438 -18.07 14.25 -16.29
N THR A 439 -19.02 13.33 -16.39
CA THR A 439 -20.45 13.60 -16.27
C THR A 439 -21.16 12.50 -15.51
N SER A 440 -22.26 12.81 -14.85
CA SER A 440 -23.13 11.81 -14.21
C SER A 440 -24.59 12.17 -14.39
N ALA A 441 -25.41 11.20 -14.73
CA ALA A 441 -26.85 11.39 -14.81
C ALA A 441 -27.50 11.72 -13.44
N GLN A 442 -26.79 11.43 -12.36
CA GLN A 442 -27.24 11.64 -10.98
C GLN A 442 -26.82 12.99 -10.40
N VAL A 443 -25.91 13.73 -11.08
CA VAL A 443 -25.38 15.01 -10.62
C VAL A 443 -25.42 16.01 -11.76
N ALA A 444 -26.41 16.89 -11.73
CA ALA A 444 -26.58 17.88 -12.78
C ALA A 444 -25.51 18.99 -12.75
N GLU A 445 -25.09 19.38 -11.56
CA GLU A 445 -24.08 20.41 -11.32
C GLU A 445 -22.97 19.86 -10.41
N PRO A 446 -22.01 19.11 -10.97
CA PRO A 446 -20.93 18.57 -10.19
C PRO A 446 -19.93 19.67 -9.78
N THR A 447 -19.51 19.63 -8.52
CA THR A 447 -18.54 20.56 -7.91
C THR A 447 -17.22 19.88 -7.59
N ASP A 448 -17.24 18.58 -7.31
CA ASP A 448 -16.09 17.80 -6.85
C ASP A 448 -15.99 16.48 -7.61
N MET A 449 -14.79 15.94 -7.64
CA MET A 449 -14.54 14.64 -8.27
C MET A 449 -13.49 13.83 -7.52
N THR A 450 -13.51 12.51 -7.75
CA THR A 450 -12.43 11.59 -7.36
C THR A 450 -12.07 10.66 -8.51
N TYR A 451 -10.81 10.22 -8.51
CA TYR A 451 -10.31 9.11 -9.34
C TYR A 451 -9.52 8.14 -8.48
N ALA A 452 -9.84 6.85 -8.55
CA ALA A 452 -9.15 5.78 -7.83
C ALA A 452 -8.95 6.04 -6.33
N PHE A 453 -9.73 6.95 -5.74
CA PHE A 453 -9.68 7.28 -4.33
C PHE A 453 -10.57 6.33 -3.54
N VAL A 454 -10.17 5.06 -3.58
CA VAL A 454 -10.84 3.92 -2.97
C VAL A 454 -9.78 2.94 -2.49
N PRO A 455 -9.95 2.19 -1.39
CA PRO A 455 -8.95 1.25 -0.87
C PRO A 455 -8.64 0.10 -1.83
N ASP A 456 -9.58 -0.28 -2.67
CA ASP A 456 -9.39 -1.30 -3.69
C ASP A 456 -9.80 -0.77 -5.07
N PRO A 457 -8.92 0.01 -5.74
CA PRO A 457 -9.19 0.62 -7.03
C PRO A 457 -9.05 -0.35 -8.22
N GLU A 458 -9.56 -1.58 -8.09
CA GLU A 458 -9.42 -2.62 -9.12
C GLU A 458 -10.02 -2.24 -10.47
N ASP A 459 -11.18 -1.57 -10.43
CA ASP A 459 -11.88 -1.17 -11.63
C ASP A 459 -11.40 0.18 -12.20
N CYS A 460 -10.33 0.73 -11.63
CA CYS A 460 -9.74 1.97 -12.12
C CYS A 460 -8.74 1.67 -13.23
N ASP A 461 -9.00 2.20 -14.42
CA ASP A 461 -8.27 1.80 -15.62
C ASP A 461 -7.90 2.94 -16.56
N ALA A 462 -7.75 4.15 -16.04
CA ALA A 462 -7.24 5.26 -16.82
C ALA A 462 -5.73 5.11 -17.07
N PHE A 463 -5.40 4.49 -18.21
CA PHE A 463 -4.01 4.29 -18.67
C PHE A 463 -3.74 5.13 -19.90
N LEU A 464 -2.54 5.66 -19.99
CA LEU A 464 -2.05 6.24 -21.22
C LEU A 464 -1.87 5.17 -22.32
N LYS A 465 -1.81 5.59 -23.58
CA LYS A 465 -1.47 4.73 -24.73
C LYS A 465 -0.14 4.00 -24.54
N THR A 466 0.77 4.59 -23.83
CA THR A 466 2.09 4.05 -23.46
C THR A 466 2.07 3.09 -22.28
N GLY A 467 0.91 2.92 -21.62
CA GLY A 467 0.66 1.96 -20.55
C GLY A 467 0.85 2.50 -19.13
N GLU A 468 1.20 3.76 -18.95
CA GLU A 468 1.30 4.38 -17.62
C GLU A 468 -0.09 4.63 -17.03
N PRO A 469 -0.34 4.19 -15.78
CA PRO A 469 -1.58 4.47 -15.07
C PRO A 469 -1.63 5.91 -14.53
N LEU A 470 -2.83 6.49 -14.55
CA LEU A 470 -3.11 7.79 -13.93
C LEU A 470 -3.04 7.66 -12.40
N LEU A 471 -2.38 8.59 -11.72
CA LEU A 471 -2.33 8.63 -10.26
C LEU A 471 -3.71 8.91 -9.63
N PRO A 472 -4.04 8.30 -8.48
CA PRO A 472 -5.25 8.62 -7.72
C PRO A 472 -5.36 10.10 -7.37
N TYR A 473 -6.60 10.61 -7.34
CA TYR A 473 -6.84 12.03 -7.09
C TYR A 473 -8.23 12.31 -6.52
N ARG A 474 -8.36 13.39 -5.75
CA ARG A 474 -9.63 14.00 -5.35
C ARG A 474 -9.53 15.54 -5.33
N THR A 475 -10.62 16.23 -5.59
CA THR A 475 -10.67 17.70 -5.52
C THR A 475 -10.88 18.21 -4.10
N ARG A 476 -11.82 17.63 -3.37
CA ARG A 476 -12.14 18.06 -2.02
C ARG A 476 -11.16 17.47 -1.04
N ARG A 477 -10.41 18.34 -0.41
CA ARG A 477 -9.52 18.01 0.70
C ARG A 477 -10.13 18.64 1.94
N GLU A 478 -10.80 17.87 2.77
CA GLU A 478 -11.20 18.36 4.07
C GLU A 478 -9.94 18.48 4.93
N GLU A 479 -9.78 19.67 5.53
CA GLU A 479 -8.77 19.86 6.56
C GLU A 479 -9.17 19.03 7.78
N VAL A 480 -8.31 18.13 8.17
CA VAL A 480 -8.57 17.18 9.25
C VAL A 480 -8.21 17.81 10.57
N HIS A 481 -9.07 18.64 11.09
CA HIS A 481 -8.95 19.16 12.45
C HIS A 481 -10.23 18.83 13.24
N GLY A 482 -10.18 17.70 13.96
CA GLY A 482 -11.17 17.36 14.97
C GLY A 482 -12.56 17.01 14.44
N GLY A 483 -12.86 15.74 14.31
CA GLY A 483 -14.19 15.24 13.93
C GLY A 483 -14.33 14.79 12.49
N TYR A 484 -13.26 14.41 11.88
CA TYR A 484 -13.24 13.84 10.54
C TYR A 484 -14.03 12.54 10.47
N ASP A 485 -14.99 12.49 9.54
CA ASP A 485 -15.58 11.21 9.16
C ASP A 485 -14.55 10.42 8.35
N PRO A 486 -14.06 9.28 8.84
CA PRO A 486 -13.03 8.50 8.16
C PRO A 486 -13.45 7.94 6.82
N LEU A 487 -14.71 8.02 6.50
CA LEU A 487 -15.24 7.55 5.22
C LEU A 487 -15.34 8.71 4.24
N PRO A 488 -14.88 8.54 2.99
CA PRO A 488 -15.18 9.49 1.95
C PRO A 488 -16.69 9.77 1.89
N HIS A 489 -17.09 11.03 1.68
CA HIS A 489 -18.51 11.41 1.69
C HIS A 489 -19.38 10.63 0.72
N TRP A 490 -18.80 10.12 -0.37
CA TRP A 490 -19.50 9.24 -1.30
C TRP A 490 -19.85 7.87 -0.71
N LEU A 491 -19.26 7.51 0.45
CA LEU A 491 -19.62 6.37 1.27
C LEU A 491 -20.65 6.71 2.35
N CYS A 492 -21.05 7.97 2.49
CA CYS A 492 -22.03 8.38 3.50
C CYS A 492 -23.44 7.96 3.14
N LEU A 493 -24.17 7.60 4.16
CA LEU A 493 -25.52 7.07 4.11
C LEU A 493 -26.56 8.16 4.14
N ARG A 494 -27.66 7.94 3.43
CA ARG A 494 -28.91 8.62 3.78
C ARG A 494 -29.45 8.07 5.09
N LYS A 495 -30.13 8.92 5.86
CA LYS A 495 -30.79 8.49 7.12
C LYS A 495 -31.71 7.29 6.98
N GLU A 496 -32.24 7.05 5.79
CA GLU A 496 -33.21 6.00 5.47
C GLU A 496 -32.63 4.92 4.57
N THR A 497 -31.48 5.16 3.94
CA THR A 497 -30.86 4.25 2.99
C THR A 497 -29.46 3.91 3.51
N VAL A 498 -29.30 2.69 3.96
CA VAL A 498 -28.08 2.22 4.63
C VAL A 498 -26.93 2.08 3.66
N ALA A 499 -27.09 2.18 2.40
CA ALA A 499 -25.98 2.22 1.50
C ALA A 499 -26.37 2.57 0.08
N GLU A 500 -26.71 3.76 -0.17
CA GLU A 500 -26.46 4.23 -1.52
C GLU A 500 -24.97 4.31 -1.80
N CYS A 501 -24.16 4.22 -0.74
CA CYS A 501 -22.76 4.53 -0.84
C CYS A 501 -21.87 3.91 0.21
N CYS A 502 -22.35 3.05 1.09
CA CYS A 502 -21.51 2.47 2.13
C CYS A 502 -20.88 1.20 1.68
N PHE A 503 -19.78 1.38 1.11
CA PHE A 503 -18.89 0.28 0.81
C PHE A 503 -17.81 0.27 1.86
N GLY A 504 -18.09 -0.44 2.90
CA GLY A 504 -17.03 -0.72 3.81
C GLY A 504 -16.05 -1.68 3.19
N TRP A 505 -14.91 -1.45 3.52
CA TRP A 505 -13.67 -1.92 3.01
C TRP A 505 -13.20 -3.21 3.60
N SER A 506 -13.90 -3.77 4.53
CA SER A 506 -13.61 -5.12 4.93
C SER A 506 -14.40 -6.04 4.03
N VAL A 507 -13.82 -6.47 2.98
CA VAL A 507 -14.14 -7.77 2.49
C VAL A 507 -13.69 -8.71 3.56
N GLY A 508 -14.64 -9.22 4.33
CA GLY A 508 -14.34 -10.32 5.19
C GLY A 508 -13.83 -11.46 4.33
N MET A 509 -12.53 -11.72 4.32
CA MET A 509 -12.16 -13.09 4.17
C MET A 509 -12.90 -13.77 5.26
N GLN A 510 -13.91 -14.54 4.91
CA GLN A 510 -14.54 -15.35 5.91
C GLN A 510 -13.55 -16.36 6.41
N ARG A 511 -13.00 -16.01 7.54
CA ARG A 511 -12.20 -16.92 8.32
C ARG A 511 -13.00 -17.92 9.03
N ARG A 512 -14.26 -17.62 9.26
CA ARG A 512 -15.21 -18.48 9.93
C ARG A 512 -16.52 -18.35 9.20
N VAL A 513 -16.94 -19.41 8.55
CA VAL A 513 -18.36 -19.66 8.50
C VAL A 513 -18.82 -19.56 9.95
N PRO A 514 -19.80 -18.72 10.24
CA PRO A 514 -20.40 -18.73 11.55
C PRO A 514 -20.67 -20.20 11.91
N ARG A 515 -20.41 -20.58 13.16
CA ARG A 515 -20.53 -21.96 13.67
C ARG A 515 -21.89 -22.61 13.45
N TRP A 516 -22.85 -21.91 12.85
CA TRP A 516 -24.15 -22.41 12.43
C TRP A 516 -24.11 -23.62 11.51
N GLU A 517 -22.98 -23.81 10.78
CA GLU A 517 -22.76 -25.05 10.06
C GLU A 517 -21.59 -25.83 10.65
N LYS A 518 -21.92 -26.58 11.70
CA LYS A 518 -21.15 -27.71 12.28
C LYS A 518 -19.69 -27.79 11.80
N GLY A 519 -18.85 -26.90 12.31
CA GLY A 519 -17.43 -27.14 12.45
C GLY A 519 -16.56 -27.11 11.20
N ARG A 520 -17.04 -26.58 10.07
CA ARG A 520 -16.20 -26.45 8.87
C ARG A 520 -15.75 -25.02 8.65
N VAL A 521 -14.45 -24.81 8.77
CA VAL A 521 -13.79 -23.56 8.39
C VAL A 521 -13.49 -23.61 6.89
N TYR A 522 -13.97 -22.63 6.15
CA TYR A 522 -13.69 -22.49 4.72
C TYR A 522 -13.00 -21.16 4.48
N GLY A 523 -11.80 -21.22 3.96
CA GLY A 523 -11.12 -20.04 3.40
C GLY A 523 -11.71 -19.74 2.02
N ASN A 524 -12.54 -18.72 1.92
CA ASN A 524 -13.06 -18.24 0.65
C ASN A 524 -12.56 -16.86 0.38
N PHE A 525 -12.30 -16.57 -0.89
CA PHE A 525 -11.90 -15.26 -1.33
C PHE A 525 -13.08 -14.52 -1.90
N CYS A 526 -13.30 -13.35 -1.34
CA CYS A 526 -14.18 -12.37 -1.90
C CYS A 526 -13.43 -11.09 -2.14
N ARG A 527 -13.72 -10.46 -3.23
CA ARG A 527 -13.29 -9.12 -3.52
C ARG A 527 -14.49 -8.24 -3.73
N ILE A 528 -14.49 -7.05 -3.12
CA ILE A 528 -15.52 -6.06 -3.33
C ILE A 528 -14.93 -4.93 -4.17
N SER A 529 -15.65 -4.53 -5.18
CA SER A 529 -15.35 -3.32 -5.95
C SER A 529 -16.62 -2.54 -6.19
N VAL A 530 -16.48 -1.24 -6.33
CA VAL A 530 -17.58 -0.37 -6.80
C VAL A 530 -17.57 -0.42 -8.31
N LEU A 531 -18.71 -0.75 -8.92
CA LEU A 531 -18.78 -0.74 -10.38
C LEU A 531 -18.75 0.69 -10.91
N PRO A 532 -17.84 0.99 -11.82
CA PRO A 532 -17.88 2.22 -12.59
C PRO A 532 -19.22 2.27 -13.34
N ASN A 533 -19.88 3.42 -13.35
CA ASN A 533 -21.18 3.60 -13.98
C ASN A 533 -22.33 2.73 -13.44
N GLY A 534 -22.10 2.01 -12.34
CA GLY A 534 -23.09 1.08 -11.74
C GLY A 534 -24.09 1.73 -10.77
N GLY A 535 -24.15 3.06 -10.67
CA GLY A 535 -25.12 3.75 -9.79
C GLY A 535 -25.01 3.34 -8.32
N GLY A 536 -23.77 3.24 -7.81
CA GLY A 536 -23.56 2.79 -6.42
C GLY A 536 -23.67 1.29 -6.23
N THR A 537 -23.49 0.49 -7.29
CA THR A 537 -23.51 -0.96 -7.21
C THR A 537 -22.16 -1.51 -6.74
N LEU A 538 -22.20 -2.36 -5.71
CA LEU A 538 -21.09 -3.20 -5.29
C LEU A 538 -21.02 -4.46 -6.11
N LYS A 539 -19.85 -4.82 -6.56
CA LYS A 539 -19.54 -6.13 -7.10
C LYS A 539 -18.71 -6.90 -6.08
N ILE A 540 -19.19 -8.07 -5.72
CA ILE A 540 -18.48 -9.02 -4.88
C ILE A 540 -18.06 -10.17 -5.80
N SER A 541 -16.80 -10.26 -6.11
CA SER A 541 -16.27 -11.41 -6.85
C SER A 541 -15.80 -12.46 -5.85
N ALA A 542 -16.30 -13.67 -5.95
CA ALA A 542 -15.98 -14.77 -5.07
C ALA A 542 -15.34 -15.92 -5.84
N ARG A 543 -14.19 -16.39 -5.35
CA ARG A 543 -13.56 -17.62 -5.84
C ARG A 543 -13.58 -18.66 -4.72
N PRO A 544 -14.33 -19.72 -4.90
CA PRO A 544 -14.37 -20.79 -3.93
C PRO A 544 -13.05 -21.56 -3.87
N ASN A 545 -12.69 -22.04 -2.68
CA ASN A 545 -11.58 -22.98 -2.56
C ASN A 545 -12.00 -24.38 -3.05
N ASN A 546 -11.04 -25.27 -3.26
CA ASN A 546 -11.27 -26.63 -3.81
C ASN A 546 -12.05 -27.59 -2.90
N ALA A 547 -12.60 -27.15 -1.78
CA ALA A 547 -13.23 -28.02 -0.79
C ALA A 547 -14.75 -28.28 -0.99
N GLY A 548 -15.34 -27.81 -2.07
CA GLY A 548 -16.68 -28.22 -2.52
C GLY A 548 -17.88 -27.47 -1.94
N TYR A 549 -17.73 -26.63 -0.90
CA TYR A 549 -18.79 -25.78 -0.35
C TYR A 549 -18.24 -24.42 0.03
N TYR A 550 -18.99 -23.38 -0.30
CA TYR A 550 -18.45 -22.04 -0.31
C TYR A 550 -19.43 -21.04 0.24
N PHE A 551 -19.21 -20.69 1.49
CA PHE A 551 -19.76 -19.48 2.05
C PHE A 551 -18.76 -18.36 1.86
N PHE A 552 -19.24 -17.22 1.49
CA PHE A 552 -18.47 -15.99 1.50
C PHE A 552 -19.36 -14.89 2.07
N GLY A 553 -18.75 -14.03 2.84
CA GLY A 553 -19.39 -12.86 3.37
C GLY A 553 -18.76 -11.62 2.80
N ALA A 554 -19.55 -10.63 2.60
CA ALA A 554 -19.10 -9.30 2.29
C ALA A 554 -19.69 -8.37 3.33
N SER A 555 -18.80 -7.71 4.03
CA SER A 555 -19.15 -6.67 4.98
C SER A 555 -18.92 -5.34 4.31
N PRO A 556 -19.90 -4.76 3.61
CA PRO A 556 -19.85 -3.34 3.38
C PRO A 556 -19.82 -2.72 4.76
N ARG A 557 -18.73 -2.04 5.14
CA ARG A 557 -18.74 -1.24 6.34
C ARG A 557 -19.76 -0.15 6.18
N VAL A 558 -20.90 -0.49 6.61
CA VAL A 558 -21.87 0.52 6.93
C VAL A 558 -21.29 1.26 8.11
N CYS A 559 -21.03 2.55 7.98
CA CYS A 559 -20.77 3.39 9.13
C CYS A 559 -22.05 3.46 9.95
N LEU A 560 -22.31 2.40 10.69
CA LEU A 560 -23.52 2.27 11.51
C LEU A 560 -23.50 3.22 12.70
N SER A 561 -22.33 3.79 13.02
CA SER A 561 -22.19 4.73 14.15
C SER A 561 -23.12 5.95 14.05
N GLY A 562 -23.37 6.46 12.85
CA GLY A 562 -24.35 7.54 12.61
C GLY A 562 -25.79 7.07 12.45
N HIS A 563 -26.04 5.76 12.33
CA HIS A 563 -27.33 5.15 12.03
C HIS A 563 -27.82 4.17 13.07
N ARG A 564 -27.17 4.10 14.23
CA ARG A 564 -27.59 3.22 15.33
C ARG A 564 -29.04 3.47 15.77
N SER A 565 -29.48 4.71 15.76
CA SER A 565 -30.87 5.06 16.00
C SER A 565 -31.80 4.47 14.94
N GLY A 566 -31.40 4.49 13.67
CA GLY A 566 -32.18 3.92 12.59
C GLY A 566 -32.34 2.39 12.70
N LEU A 567 -31.30 1.68 13.11
CA LEU A 567 -31.38 0.24 13.38
C LEU A 567 -32.29 -0.08 14.58
N ALA A 568 -32.38 0.81 15.57
CA ALA A 568 -33.34 0.69 16.67
C ALA A 568 -34.78 0.83 16.20
N ASP A 569 -35.05 1.75 15.28
CA ASP A 569 -36.40 2.15 14.86
C ASP A 569 -36.97 1.29 13.73
N TYR A 570 -36.10 0.69 12.89
CA TYR A 570 -36.52 -0.09 11.73
C TYR A 570 -36.31 -1.59 11.92
N PRO A 571 -37.39 -2.38 11.85
CA PRO A 571 -37.30 -3.83 12.06
C PRO A 571 -36.86 -4.63 10.84
N PHE A 572 -36.73 -4.00 9.66
CA PHE A 572 -36.35 -4.69 8.43
C PHE A 572 -35.24 -3.97 7.67
N LEU A 573 -34.43 -4.78 6.99
CA LEU A 573 -33.45 -4.33 6.01
C LEU A 573 -33.86 -4.84 4.64
N ARG A 574 -33.95 -3.96 3.66
CA ARG A 574 -34.14 -4.28 2.24
C ARG A 574 -32.83 -4.08 1.50
N VAL A 575 -32.54 -4.98 0.57
CA VAL A 575 -31.36 -4.88 -0.30
C VAL A 575 -31.69 -5.39 -1.70
N GLN A 576 -31.14 -4.77 -2.71
CA GLN A 576 -31.16 -5.30 -4.07
C GLN A 576 -29.93 -6.13 -4.35
N LEU A 577 -30.12 -7.38 -4.70
CA LEU A 577 -29.07 -8.34 -4.99
C LEU A 577 -29.28 -8.96 -6.38
N GLY A 578 -28.16 -9.31 -7.00
CA GLY A 578 -28.13 -10.12 -8.20
C GLY A 578 -26.85 -10.94 -8.27
N ALA A 579 -26.79 -11.90 -9.16
CA ALA A 579 -25.63 -12.75 -9.36
C ALA A 579 -25.25 -12.88 -10.84
N SER A 580 -23.97 -13.12 -11.13
CA SER A 580 -23.51 -13.35 -12.51
C SER A 580 -24.01 -14.66 -13.11
N LYS A 581 -24.45 -15.59 -12.24
CA LYS A 581 -24.94 -16.92 -12.63
C LYS A 581 -25.89 -17.49 -11.59
N GLU A 582 -26.57 -18.54 -11.96
CA GLU A 582 -27.43 -19.31 -11.05
C GLU A 582 -26.60 -20.15 -10.04
N GLY A 583 -27.26 -20.60 -8.97
CA GLY A 583 -26.62 -21.41 -7.94
C GLY A 583 -25.91 -20.60 -6.85
N VAL A 584 -26.11 -19.30 -6.83
CA VAL A 584 -25.74 -18.43 -5.72
C VAL A 584 -26.94 -18.22 -4.82
N THR A 585 -26.74 -18.37 -3.51
CA THR A 585 -27.79 -18.16 -2.51
C THR A 585 -27.38 -17.13 -1.48
N PHE A 586 -28.35 -16.34 -1.03
CA PHE A 586 -28.22 -15.36 0.04
C PHE A 586 -28.69 -15.96 1.38
N TYR A 587 -27.83 -15.91 2.39
CA TYR A 587 -28.06 -16.46 3.72
C TYR A 587 -28.46 -15.41 4.77
N GLY A 588 -28.70 -14.19 4.35
CA GLY A 588 -28.97 -13.07 5.22
C GLY A 588 -27.71 -12.30 5.62
N ILE A 589 -27.73 -11.74 6.80
CA ILE A 589 -26.62 -10.96 7.31
C ILE A 589 -26.11 -11.51 8.65
N ALA A 590 -24.81 -11.48 8.84
CA ALA A 590 -24.17 -11.58 10.14
C ALA A 590 -23.90 -10.18 10.68
N VAL A 591 -24.18 -9.95 11.94
CA VAL A 591 -23.91 -8.67 12.58
C VAL A 591 -22.99 -8.88 13.78
N ARG A 592 -22.12 -7.91 14.01
CA ARG A 592 -21.32 -7.82 15.22
C ARG A 592 -21.87 -6.72 16.10
N MET A 593 -22.15 -7.05 17.35
CA MET A 593 -22.56 -6.09 18.36
C MET A 593 -21.36 -5.30 18.88
N ALA A 594 -21.62 -4.16 19.47
CA ALA A 594 -20.58 -3.39 20.18
C ALA A 594 -19.91 -4.19 21.32
N SER A 595 -20.62 -5.18 21.89
CA SER A 595 -20.07 -6.15 22.86
C SER A 595 -19.10 -7.17 22.26
N GLY A 596 -19.03 -7.27 20.92
CA GLY A 596 -18.28 -8.29 20.20
C GLY A 596 -19.06 -9.58 19.90
N GLU A 597 -20.28 -9.74 20.41
CA GLU A 597 -21.15 -10.87 20.07
C GLU A 597 -21.55 -10.82 18.59
N ILE A 598 -21.74 -12.01 18.01
CA ILE A 598 -22.14 -12.16 16.60
C ILE A 598 -23.51 -12.81 16.54
N PHE A 599 -24.39 -12.20 15.75
CA PHE A 599 -25.72 -12.74 15.45
C PHE A 599 -25.91 -12.84 13.94
N ARG A 600 -26.75 -13.78 13.51
CA ARG A 600 -27.18 -13.91 12.12
C ARG A 600 -28.68 -13.60 12.02
N PHE A 601 -29.01 -12.73 11.08
CA PHE A 601 -30.39 -12.52 10.66
C PHE A 601 -30.62 -13.23 9.33
N ALA A 602 -31.63 -14.08 9.29
CA ALA A 602 -32.00 -14.80 8.09
C ALA A 602 -32.76 -13.92 7.10
N PRO A 603 -32.67 -14.20 5.79
CA PRO A 603 -33.55 -13.56 4.83
C PRO A 603 -35.00 -13.98 5.07
N ARG A 604 -35.93 -13.14 4.63
CA ARG A 604 -37.39 -13.48 4.72
C ARG A 604 -37.88 -13.86 3.34
N ASN A 605 -38.77 -14.85 3.33
CA ASN A 605 -39.47 -15.29 2.12
C ASN A 605 -40.94 -15.45 2.45
N ALA A 606 -41.79 -14.77 1.72
CA ALA A 606 -43.25 -14.82 1.89
C ALA A 606 -43.75 -14.61 3.34
N GLY A 607 -43.09 -13.70 4.09
CA GLY A 607 -43.46 -13.37 5.47
C GLY A 607 -42.81 -14.25 6.55
N ALA A 608 -42.02 -15.26 6.18
CA ALA A 608 -41.29 -16.12 7.10
C ALA A 608 -39.78 -16.05 6.94
N ALA A 609 -39.03 -16.32 8.02
CA ALA A 609 -37.59 -16.50 7.93
C ALA A 609 -37.25 -17.72 7.08
N ALA A 610 -36.28 -17.61 6.19
CA ALA A 610 -35.80 -18.70 5.36
C ALA A 610 -34.31 -18.92 5.64
N ASP A 611 -33.86 -20.19 5.59
CA ASP A 611 -32.42 -20.47 5.80
C ASP A 611 -31.55 -19.86 4.74
N ALA A 612 -32.02 -19.85 3.50
CA ALA A 612 -31.36 -19.19 2.37
C ALA A 612 -32.39 -18.93 1.24
N VAL A 613 -32.11 -17.96 0.43
CA VAL A 613 -32.89 -17.61 -0.77
C VAL A 613 -31.98 -17.56 -1.99
N PRO A 614 -32.41 -18.07 -3.16
CA PRO A 614 -31.62 -18.05 -4.36
C PRO A 614 -31.48 -16.61 -4.89
N LEU A 615 -30.31 -16.28 -5.47
CA LEU A 615 -30.14 -15.08 -6.28
C LEU A 615 -30.44 -15.40 -7.74
N PHE A 616 -31.09 -14.46 -8.41
CA PHE A 616 -31.35 -14.58 -9.84
C PHE A 616 -30.13 -14.15 -10.65
N ALA A 617 -29.83 -14.93 -11.68
CA ALA A 617 -28.77 -14.63 -12.60
C ALA A 617 -29.12 -13.44 -13.52
N ALA A 618 -28.16 -12.58 -13.76
CA ALA A 618 -28.22 -11.45 -14.68
C ALA A 618 -29.35 -10.43 -14.41
N GLN A 619 -29.90 -10.41 -13.19
CA GLN A 619 -30.91 -9.42 -12.80
C GLN A 619 -30.82 -9.08 -11.33
N PHE A 620 -31.25 -7.83 -10.97
CA PHE A 620 -31.46 -7.45 -9.59
C PHE A 620 -32.86 -7.81 -9.11
N SER A 621 -32.93 -8.27 -7.88
CA SER A 621 -34.19 -8.50 -7.15
C SER A 621 -34.09 -7.95 -5.74
N ASP A 622 -35.22 -7.59 -5.17
CA ASP A 622 -35.31 -7.13 -3.79
C ASP A 622 -35.28 -8.30 -2.83
N TYR A 623 -34.50 -8.17 -1.76
CA TYR A 623 -34.39 -9.11 -0.67
C TYR A 623 -34.63 -8.40 0.65
N CYS A 624 -35.32 -9.06 1.58
CA CYS A 624 -35.63 -8.51 2.88
C CYS A 624 -35.04 -9.38 3.99
N VAL A 625 -34.52 -8.74 5.02
CA VAL A 625 -33.99 -9.38 6.23
C VAL A 625 -34.73 -8.78 7.42
N GLY A 626 -35.32 -9.63 8.26
CA GLY A 626 -35.94 -9.17 9.52
C GLY A 626 -34.86 -9.02 10.59
N LEU A 627 -34.82 -7.89 11.26
CA LEU A 627 -33.81 -7.56 12.26
C LEU A 627 -34.24 -7.86 13.72
N GLU A 628 -35.39 -8.49 13.91
CA GLU A 628 -35.91 -8.79 15.25
C GLU A 628 -35.52 -10.18 15.72
N GLN A 629 -35.53 -11.18 14.84
CA GLN A 629 -35.17 -12.55 15.15
C GLN A 629 -33.79 -12.91 14.63
N ALA A 630 -32.87 -13.18 15.52
CA ALA A 630 -31.49 -13.50 15.24
C ALA A 630 -31.09 -14.88 15.74
N PHE A 631 -30.14 -15.51 15.09
CA PHE A 631 -29.50 -16.73 15.54
C PHE A 631 -28.14 -16.40 16.18
N ARG A 632 -27.90 -16.94 17.36
CA ARG A 632 -26.57 -16.94 17.99
C ARG A 632 -25.64 -17.96 17.33
N GLU A 633 -24.34 -17.91 17.70
CA GLU A 633 -23.35 -18.90 17.23
C GLU A 633 -23.70 -20.34 17.53
N ASP A 634 -24.44 -20.60 18.60
CA ASP A 634 -24.94 -21.93 18.98
C ASP A 634 -26.26 -22.33 18.27
N SER A 635 -26.70 -21.56 17.31
CA SER A 635 -27.97 -21.70 16.58
C SER A 635 -29.21 -21.45 17.40
N ALA A 636 -29.11 -20.91 18.61
CA ALA A 636 -30.27 -20.50 19.39
C ALA A 636 -30.93 -19.28 18.75
N LEU A 637 -32.25 -19.32 18.59
CA LEU A 637 -33.05 -18.22 18.12
C LEU A 637 -33.29 -17.25 19.30
N VAL A 638 -32.98 -15.98 19.10
CA VAL A 638 -33.17 -14.91 20.06
C VAL A 638 -33.94 -13.77 19.42
N THR A 639 -34.69 -13.03 20.21
CA THR A 639 -35.34 -11.79 19.76
C THR A 639 -34.55 -10.60 20.26
N LEU A 640 -34.17 -9.71 19.37
CA LEU A 640 -33.50 -8.46 19.69
C LEU A 640 -34.50 -7.31 19.68
N ASP A 641 -34.55 -6.57 20.76
CA ASP A 641 -35.36 -5.35 20.83
C ASP A 641 -34.69 -4.17 20.09
N GLY A 642 -35.35 -3.01 20.05
CA GLY A 642 -34.82 -1.84 19.37
C GLY A 642 -33.51 -1.33 19.98
N ALA A 643 -33.36 -1.39 21.31
CA ALA A 643 -32.14 -0.95 21.98
C ALA A 643 -30.96 -1.87 21.68
N GLU A 644 -31.19 -3.18 21.63
CA GLU A 644 -30.20 -4.16 21.26
C GLU A 644 -29.80 -4.03 19.79
N ARG A 645 -30.75 -3.84 18.87
CA ARG A 645 -30.45 -3.55 17.45
C ARG A 645 -29.63 -2.29 17.29
N GLY A 646 -29.86 -1.27 18.10
CA GLY A 646 -29.04 -0.06 18.15
C GLY A 646 -27.57 -0.29 18.53
N GLN A 647 -27.22 -1.46 19.08
CA GLN A 647 -25.84 -1.83 19.41
C GLN A 647 -25.11 -2.56 18.28
N ILE A 648 -25.75 -2.79 17.13
CA ILE A 648 -25.09 -3.37 15.96
C ILE A 648 -23.99 -2.43 15.47
N ALA A 649 -22.76 -2.91 15.45
CA ALA A 649 -21.58 -2.15 15.04
C ALA A 649 -21.21 -2.43 13.58
N GLU A 650 -21.34 -3.67 13.14
CA GLU A 650 -20.96 -4.12 11.80
C GLU A 650 -21.99 -5.09 11.25
N ALA A 651 -22.19 -5.09 9.94
CA ALA A 651 -23.03 -6.06 9.25
C ALA A 651 -22.30 -6.66 8.06
N GLU A 652 -22.43 -7.97 7.89
CA GLU A 652 -21.83 -8.74 6.82
C GLU A 652 -22.93 -9.50 6.05
N PHE A 653 -22.96 -9.35 4.73
CA PHE A 653 -23.89 -10.08 3.87
C PHE A 653 -23.34 -11.46 3.54
N LEU A 654 -24.11 -12.50 3.80
CA LEU A 654 -23.68 -13.89 3.68
C LEU A 654 -24.22 -14.53 2.41
N PHE A 655 -23.32 -15.10 1.62
CA PHE A 655 -23.66 -15.78 0.38
C PHE A 655 -23.04 -17.18 0.34
N ARG A 656 -23.63 -18.03 -0.49
CA ARG A 656 -23.11 -19.35 -0.80
C ARG A 656 -23.08 -19.56 -2.31
N SER A 657 -21.99 -20.12 -2.80
CA SER A 657 -21.86 -20.61 -4.17
C SER A 657 -20.99 -21.85 -4.22
N ARG A 658 -21.19 -22.72 -5.20
CA ARG A 658 -20.34 -23.89 -5.44
C ARG A 658 -19.22 -23.63 -6.43
N SER A 659 -19.16 -22.48 -7.02
CA SER A 659 -18.18 -22.14 -8.02
C SER A 659 -17.94 -20.63 -8.04
N GLU A 660 -16.87 -20.20 -8.69
CA GLU A 660 -16.60 -18.79 -8.90
C GLU A 660 -17.83 -18.04 -9.37
N CYS A 661 -18.15 -16.93 -8.73
CA CYS A 661 -19.31 -16.10 -9.03
C CYS A 661 -19.05 -14.65 -8.70
N GLU A 662 -19.88 -13.80 -9.27
CA GLU A 662 -20.00 -12.41 -8.87
C GLU A 662 -21.39 -12.17 -8.29
N VAL A 663 -21.44 -11.45 -7.19
CA VAL A 663 -22.68 -10.96 -6.57
C VAL A 663 -22.66 -9.44 -6.67
N TYR A 664 -23.81 -8.91 -7.00
CA TYR A 664 -24.01 -7.47 -7.11
C TYR A 664 -24.98 -7.00 -6.05
N LEU A 665 -24.65 -5.92 -5.39
CA LEU A 665 -25.35 -5.38 -4.22
C LEU A 665 -25.58 -3.89 -4.40
N ARG A 666 -26.81 -3.42 -4.16
CA ARG A 666 -27.14 -2.01 -4.16
C ARG A 666 -28.41 -1.73 -3.36
N ASN A 667 -28.71 -0.45 -3.16
CA ASN A 667 -29.95 0.01 -2.54
C ASN A 667 -30.26 -0.72 -1.23
N ILE A 668 -29.35 -0.61 -0.25
CA ILE A 668 -29.59 -1.14 1.09
C ILE A 668 -30.39 -0.10 1.87
N GLU A 669 -31.56 -0.47 2.33
CA GLU A 669 -32.51 0.43 3.00
C GLU A 669 -32.96 -0.18 4.33
N LEU A 670 -33.13 0.65 5.35
CA LEU A 670 -33.87 0.32 6.55
C LEU A 670 -35.34 0.69 6.33
N ILE A 671 -36.24 -0.25 6.57
CA ILE A 671 -37.67 -0.06 6.30
C ILE A 671 -38.53 -0.46 7.49
N GLY A 672 -39.64 0.26 7.69
CA GLY A 672 -40.55 0.05 8.81
C GLY A 672 -41.53 -1.11 8.64
N SER A 673 -41.67 -1.63 7.43
CA SER A 673 -42.55 -2.74 7.13
C SER A 673 -41.92 -3.75 6.18
N GLU A 674 -42.27 -5.02 6.31
CA GLU A 674 -41.76 -6.05 5.42
C GLU A 674 -42.19 -5.79 3.97
N VAL A 675 -41.21 -5.75 3.07
CA VAL A 675 -41.47 -5.79 1.64
C VAL A 675 -41.59 -7.26 1.22
N ARG A 676 -42.67 -7.63 0.59
CA ARG A 676 -42.80 -8.95 -0.04
C ARG A 676 -41.79 -9.03 -1.19
N CYS A 677 -40.71 -9.71 -0.93
CA CYS A 677 -39.78 -10.08 -1.98
C CYS A 677 -40.37 -11.34 -2.63
N GLU A 678 -40.88 -11.22 -3.84
CA GLU A 678 -41.46 -12.34 -4.57
C GLU A 678 -40.33 -13.22 -5.13
N TYR A 679 -39.86 -14.19 -4.37
CA TYR A 679 -38.98 -15.27 -4.84
C TYR A 679 -39.80 -16.48 -5.24
N ALA A 680 -40.57 -16.40 -6.28
CA ALA A 680 -41.24 -17.58 -6.79
C ALA A 680 -40.25 -18.46 -7.55
N GLU A 681 -39.95 -19.64 -7.05
CA GLU A 681 -39.35 -20.68 -7.88
C GLU A 681 -40.23 -20.88 -9.14
N GLY A 682 -39.71 -20.53 -10.30
CA GLY A 682 -40.25 -20.84 -11.61
C GLY A 682 -41.03 -19.75 -12.35
N GLU A 683 -41.39 -18.65 -11.74
CA GLU A 683 -42.03 -17.55 -12.50
C GLU A 683 -41.03 -16.49 -12.89
N ARG A 684 -40.52 -16.59 -14.12
CA ARG A 684 -39.91 -15.45 -14.82
C ARG A 684 -41.02 -14.43 -15.10
N ARG A 685 -41.26 -13.51 -14.19
CA ARG A 685 -41.98 -12.31 -14.58
C ARG A 685 -41.16 -11.58 -15.60
N ALA A 686 -41.75 -11.34 -16.78
CA ALA A 686 -41.30 -10.32 -17.70
C ALA A 686 -41.33 -9.00 -16.91
N ALA A 687 -40.25 -8.68 -16.25
CA ALA A 687 -40.13 -7.51 -15.38
C ALA A 687 -40.24 -6.29 -16.25
N SER A 688 -41.14 -5.42 -15.87
CA SER A 688 -41.07 -4.01 -16.21
C SER A 688 -39.63 -3.50 -16.17
N ALA A 689 -39.17 -2.97 -17.31
CA ALA A 689 -37.87 -2.36 -17.54
C ALA A 689 -36.74 -2.95 -16.67
N ALA A 690 -36.29 -4.14 -17.04
CA ALA A 690 -35.36 -4.95 -16.26
C ALA A 690 -34.14 -4.16 -15.85
N MET A 691 -33.93 -4.05 -14.54
CA MET A 691 -32.67 -3.67 -13.97
C MET A 691 -31.66 -4.80 -14.23
N GLN A 692 -31.05 -4.77 -15.40
CA GLN A 692 -30.05 -5.75 -15.75
C GLN A 692 -28.77 -5.52 -14.94
N LEU A 693 -28.07 -6.58 -14.61
CA LEU A 693 -26.75 -6.48 -14.04
C LEU A 693 -25.81 -5.81 -15.07
N PRO A 694 -24.90 -4.95 -14.60
CA PRO A 694 -23.86 -4.44 -15.48
C PRO A 694 -23.08 -5.62 -16.09
N VAL A 695 -22.89 -5.60 -17.39
CA VAL A 695 -22.12 -6.63 -18.07
C VAL A 695 -20.66 -6.43 -17.69
N SER A 696 -20.09 -7.40 -17.01
CA SER A 696 -18.63 -7.45 -16.82
C SER A 696 -17.98 -7.67 -18.17
N ARG A 697 -17.15 -6.74 -18.61
CA ARG A 697 -16.26 -6.92 -19.75
C ARG A 697 -14.88 -7.37 -19.32
#